data_48587f9a594c44c3eb5643f4f5abdab0
#
_entry.id   48587f9a594c44c3eb5643f4f5abdab0
#
_cell.length_a   1.000
_cell.length_b   1.000
_cell.length_c   1.000
_cell.angle_alpha   90.00
_cell.angle_beta   90.00
_cell.angle_gamma   90.00
#
_symmetry.space_group_name_H-M   'P 1'
#
loop_
_entity.id
_entity.type
_entity.pdbx_description
1 polymer ?
#
loop_
_entity_poly.entity_id
_entity_poly.type
_entity_poly.pdbx_seq_one_letter_code
_entity_poly.pdbx_strand_id
1 'polypeptide(L)'
;MDLQGEILKALNARYKFRKTSGKWLQQGECPDCGKWELFCSATEPKIVRCGRSDNCGFEDSVRNLLPDLFEDWSKRFESTETAPNAAADAYLQHERGLDLTGLRGAYTQEIYKDFKTGATGATVRFKLPNDTYWERIIDRPGRFGKKAHFQKGGSWRGHCWIHPQDDFAVLAAMDEIWIEEGIMDAVATRQAFRSLDIKRGVVSAMSVNVFPDQFFEKLSKAIADGDRPKHRPKIIWAFDVGAAGVAYTRKFVARLEADGWPTGAAQVKPDGEGSKQDWNDLWLRQMDWKGEEEYAPFSEQSIEGYLYNGSITIAKTPREKAKLILDRTVWPTADFHHGNKMWFARRTPETEFEPAQLIVTEVCNCSFRLLYREYEPVDDEGFYFIEMRFPKKGRVEKARFSASACATNGEFKKRMMTFGVSWSGTQEQLDSIIKRQVSDLKTVQPIDFTGYSKPHKTWVLGDIAVHKGRVIPINREHYFDIGKSAIKRKANQNLLEINYDADKISFDWLKDIWAAWGEKGLVAFAFFNMSAFAVQIREKHKSLGFLEVTGEPGAGKSTLMESLWQSFGRSGYEGQDPNKGTVAWLARSMMGVSNLPVGLIEGNRDSEKKSHGRQFDWNELLTLYNGRSPRGTARKTSGNEVSDQPFFGSVY
;
A
#
# COMPACT_ATOMS: atom_id res chain seq x y z
N MET A 1 14.64 16.84 -24.13
CA MET A 1 14.55 15.37 -24.11
C MET A 1 13.10 14.95 -24.21
N ASP A 2 12.81 13.95 -25.02
CA ASP A 2 11.45 13.43 -25.18
C ASP A 2 11.20 12.32 -24.13
N LEU A 3 10.76 12.70 -22.93
CA LEU A 3 10.45 11.76 -21.85
C LEU A 3 9.36 10.75 -22.28
N GLN A 4 8.39 11.21 -23.08
CA GLN A 4 7.34 10.35 -23.60
C GLN A 4 7.91 9.25 -24.51
N GLY A 5 8.81 9.61 -25.42
CA GLY A 5 9.49 8.64 -26.28
C GLY A 5 10.33 7.63 -25.49
N GLU A 6 11.01 8.06 -24.42
CA GLU A 6 11.75 7.16 -23.53
C GLU A 6 10.84 6.22 -22.75
N ILE A 7 9.71 6.72 -22.22
CA ILE A 7 8.70 5.90 -21.56
C ILE A 7 8.16 4.83 -22.52
N LEU A 8 7.75 5.22 -23.72
CA LEU A 8 7.21 4.30 -24.72
C LEU A 8 8.24 3.24 -25.13
N LYS A 9 9.50 3.63 -25.29
CA LYS A 9 10.61 2.72 -25.58
C LYS A 9 10.84 1.73 -24.45
N ALA A 10 10.86 2.20 -23.20
CA ALA A 10 11.04 1.36 -22.01
C ALA A 10 9.86 0.41 -21.80
N LEU A 11 8.62 0.89 -21.96
CA LEU A 11 7.41 0.06 -21.88
C LEU A 11 7.41 -1.01 -22.96
N ASN A 12 7.80 -0.66 -24.19
CA ASN A 12 7.85 -1.61 -25.29
C ASN A 12 8.94 -2.67 -25.10
N ALA A 13 10.12 -2.27 -24.63
CA ALA A 13 11.20 -3.22 -24.29
C ALA A 13 10.75 -4.20 -23.19
N ARG A 14 9.97 -3.74 -22.21
CA ARG A 14 9.53 -4.53 -21.06
C ARG A 14 8.36 -5.45 -21.37
N TYR A 15 7.36 -4.97 -22.11
CA TYR A 15 6.07 -5.65 -22.33
C TYR A 15 5.81 -6.07 -23.78
N LYS A 16 6.71 -5.76 -24.71
CA LYS A 16 6.71 -6.22 -26.11
C LYS A 16 5.37 -5.94 -26.81
N PHE A 17 4.87 -4.72 -26.75
CA PHE A 17 3.63 -4.36 -27.45
C PHE A 17 3.73 -4.65 -28.95
N ARG A 18 2.75 -5.39 -29.48
CA ARG A 18 2.73 -5.85 -30.88
C ARG A 18 1.98 -4.93 -31.81
N LYS A 19 1.14 -4.07 -31.27
CA LYS A 19 0.26 -3.20 -32.06
C LYS A 19 0.18 -1.81 -31.47
N THR A 20 0.28 -0.80 -32.32
CA THR A 20 -0.11 0.58 -32.01
C THR A 20 -1.33 0.90 -32.86
N SER A 21 -2.43 1.27 -32.24
CA SER A 21 -3.70 1.61 -32.91
C SER A 21 -4.22 2.93 -32.38
N GLY A 22 -4.18 3.96 -33.21
CA GLY A 22 -4.51 5.32 -32.81
C GLY A 22 -3.64 5.80 -31.65
N LYS A 23 -4.28 6.21 -30.55
CA LYS A 23 -3.61 6.69 -29.35
C LYS A 23 -3.14 5.58 -28.39
N TRP A 24 -3.14 4.30 -28.79
CA TRP A 24 -2.95 3.17 -27.88
C TRP A 24 -1.86 2.21 -28.31
N LEU A 25 -0.98 1.85 -27.36
CA LEU A 25 -0.17 0.63 -27.39
C LEU A 25 -1.06 -0.53 -26.95
N GLN A 26 -1.07 -1.61 -27.71
CA GLN A 26 -1.94 -2.77 -27.49
C GLN A 26 -1.20 -4.08 -27.68
N GLN A 27 -1.79 -5.17 -27.21
CA GLN A 27 -1.22 -6.50 -27.30
C GLN A 27 0.18 -6.58 -26.69
N GLY A 28 0.36 -5.98 -25.52
CA GLY A 28 1.55 -6.19 -24.68
C GLY A 28 1.42 -7.47 -23.87
N GLU A 29 2.54 -8.09 -23.53
CA GLU A 29 2.58 -9.25 -22.65
C GLU A 29 2.29 -8.82 -21.20
N CYS A 30 1.16 -9.28 -20.66
CA CYS A 30 0.79 -8.95 -19.28
C CYS A 30 1.71 -9.64 -18.27
N PRO A 31 2.33 -8.92 -17.32
CA PRO A 31 3.25 -9.51 -16.35
C PRO A 31 2.58 -10.48 -15.40
N ASP A 32 1.26 -10.36 -15.17
CA ASP A 32 0.53 -11.20 -14.22
C ASP A 32 -0.05 -12.45 -14.86
N CYS A 33 -0.76 -12.33 -15.99
CA CYS A 33 -1.41 -13.48 -16.62
C CYS A 33 -0.68 -14.03 -17.85
N GLY A 34 0.39 -13.38 -18.33
CA GLY A 34 1.16 -13.80 -19.51
C GLY A 34 0.40 -13.70 -20.84
N LYS A 35 -0.81 -13.13 -20.85
CA LYS A 35 -1.61 -12.96 -22.07
C LYS A 35 -1.27 -11.64 -22.77
N TRP A 36 -1.45 -11.61 -24.09
CA TRP A 36 -1.18 -10.46 -24.95
C TRP A 36 -2.35 -9.46 -24.95
N GLU A 37 -2.76 -9.02 -23.75
CA GLU A 37 -3.92 -8.17 -23.53
C GLU A 37 -3.54 -6.87 -22.79
N LEU A 38 -2.24 -6.61 -22.65
CA LEU A 38 -1.78 -5.38 -22.00
C LEU A 38 -1.93 -4.21 -22.95
N PHE A 39 -2.35 -3.06 -22.43
CA PHE A 39 -2.45 -1.81 -23.16
C PHE A 39 -2.07 -0.60 -22.32
N CYS A 40 -1.69 0.47 -22.99
CA CYS A 40 -1.34 1.76 -22.42
C CYS A 40 -1.59 2.86 -23.45
N SER A 41 -1.87 4.08 -23.01
CA SER A 41 -1.90 5.24 -23.92
C SER A 41 -0.52 5.47 -24.54
N ALA A 42 -0.48 5.73 -25.84
CA ALA A 42 0.73 6.13 -26.55
C ALA A 42 0.95 7.64 -26.53
N THR A 43 -0.11 8.42 -26.31
CA THR A 43 -0.04 9.89 -26.23
C THR A 43 0.19 10.36 -24.80
N GLU A 44 -0.45 9.73 -23.82
CA GLU A 44 -0.36 10.05 -22.40
C GLU A 44 -0.15 8.76 -21.58
N PRO A 45 1.07 8.19 -21.58
CA PRO A 45 1.35 6.90 -20.94
C PRO A 45 1.41 7.06 -19.41
N LYS A 46 0.28 7.04 -18.72
CA LYS A 46 0.19 7.20 -17.26
C LYS A 46 -0.03 5.88 -16.55
N ILE A 47 -0.87 5.01 -17.10
CA ILE A 47 -1.28 3.75 -16.49
C ILE A 47 -1.20 2.63 -17.53
N VAL A 48 -0.67 1.47 -17.12
CA VAL A 48 -0.62 0.24 -17.92
C VAL A 48 -1.67 -0.72 -17.38
N ARG A 49 -2.55 -1.23 -18.22
CA ARG A 49 -3.67 -2.10 -17.84
C ARG A 49 -3.74 -3.37 -18.67
N CYS A 50 -4.25 -4.44 -18.06
CA CYS A 50 -4.64 -5.65 -18.78
C CYS A 50 -6.10 -5.57 -19.20
N GLY A 51 -6.41 -5.82 -20.46
CA GLY A 51 -7.78 -5.83 -21.00
C GLY A 51 -8.69 -6.91 -20.40
N ARG A 52 -8.13 -7.87 -19.65
CA ARG A 52 -8.87 -8.91 -18.93
C ARG A 52 -9.20 -8.47 -17.51
N SER A 53 -9.97 -7.39 -17.35
CA SER A 53 -10.33 -6.81 -16.06
C SER A 53 -10.86 -7.86 -15.07
N ASP A 54 -11.82 -8.67 -15.49
CA ASP A 54 -12.52 -9.65 -14.63
C ASP A 54 -11.64 -10.86 -14.26
N ASN A 55 -10.67 -11.19 -15.12
CA ASN A 55 -9.82 -12.37 -14.96
C ASN A 55 -8.40 -12.07 -14.54
N CYS A 56 -7.89 -10.86 -14.81
CA CYS A 56 -6.53 -10.46 -14.52
C CYS A 56 -6.46 -9.21 -13.66
N GLY A 57 -7.13 -8.14 -14.03
CA GLY A 57 -7.17 -6.91 -13.28
C GLY A 57 -5.82 -6.22 -13.09
N PHE A 58 -4.75 -6.63 -13.82
CA PHE A 58 -3.46 -5.95 -13.72
C PHE A 58 -3.62 -4.49 -14.12
N GLU A 59 -3.30 -3.60 -13.20
CA GLU A 59 -3.19 -2.17 -13.41
C GLU A 59 -2.02 -1.63 -12.58
N ASP A 60 -1.16 -0.84 -13.19
CA ASP A 60 -0.07 -0.17 -12.47
C ASP A 60 0.30 1.15 -13.17
N SER A 61 0.75 2.13 -12.39
CA SER A 61 1.19 3.41 -12.94
C SER A 61 2.54 3.25 -13.65
N VAL A 62 2.73 3.98 -14.73
CA VAL A 62 4.01 4.01 -15.47
C VAL A 62 5.15 4.44 -14.55
N ARG A 63 4.88 5.34 -13.61
CA ARG A 63 5.84 5.75 -12.59
C ARG A 63 6.34 4.59 -11.73
N ASN A 64 5.42 3.74 -11.24
CA ASN A 64 5.80 2.56 -10.45
C ASN A 64 6.54 1.52 -11.28
N LEU A 65 6.18 1.43 -12.58
CA LEU A 65 6.80 0.49 -13.51
C LEU A 65 8.21 0.90 -13.93
N LEU A 66 8.46 2.20 -14.04
CA LEU A 66 9.71 2.79 -14.53
C LEU A 66 10.20 3.92 -13.59
N PRO A 67 10.45 3.64 -12.30
CA PRO A 67 10.77 4.66 -11.30
C PRO A 67 11.99 5.51 -11.68
N ASP A 68 12.99 4.90 -12.29
CA ASP A 68 14.24 5.59 -12.70
C ASP A 68 14.00 6.77 -13.65
N LEU A 69 12.88 6.75 -14.40
CA LEU A 69 12.52 7.84 -15.30
C LEU A 69 11.92 9.05 -14.57
N PHE A 70 11.52 8.89 -13.29
CA PHE A 70 10.77 9.88 -12.51
C PHE A 70 11.49 10.32 -11.23
N GLU A 71 12.77 10.00 -11.06
CA GLU A 71 13.49 10.28 -9.81
C GLU A 71 14.41 11.51 -9.86
N ASP A 72 15.03 11.80 -11.00
CA ASP A 72 16.05 12.85 -11.14
C ASP A 72 15.62 13.92 -12.17
N TRP A 73 14.55 14.65 -11.86
CA TRP A 73 13.96 15.64 -12.76
C TRP A 73 14.95 16.75 -13.16
N SER A 74 15.72 17.28 -12.20
CA SER A 74 16.68 18.36 -12.48
C SER A 74 17.85 17.94 -13.36
N LYS A 75 18.26 16.68 -13.31
CA LYS A 75 19.30 16.14 -14.21
C LYS A 75 18.79 15.91 -15.62
N ARG A 76 17.50 15.60 -15.76
CA ARG A 76 16.87 15.32 -17.05
C ARG A 76 16.41 16.59 -17.76
N PHE A 77 15.95 17.55 -16.99
CA PHE A 77 15.42 18.83 -17.47
C PHE A 77 16.18 19.97 -16.78
N GLU A 78 17.38 20.24 -17.31
CA GLU A 78 18.26 21.29 -16.77
C GLU A 78 17.62 22.65 -16.95
N SER A 79 17.71 23.50 -15.90
CA SER A 79 17.24 24.86 -15.95
C SER A 79 18.17 25.68 -16.83
N THR A 80 17.59 26.52 -17.68
CA THR A 80 18.31 27.48 -18.55
C THR A 80 17.73 28.88 -18.35
N GLU A 81 18.41 29.91 -18.85
CA GLU A 81 17.88 31.28 -18.80
C GLU A 81 16.50 31.40 -19.48
N THR A 82 16.27 30.64 -20.56
CA THR A 82 14.99 30.64 -21.30
C THR A 82 13.95 29.72 -20.68
N ALA A 83 14.34 28.72 -19.88
CA ALA A 83 13.48 27.76 -19.22
C ALA A 83 13.91 27.56 -17.75
N PRO A 84 13.74 28.55 -16.87
CA PRO A 84 14.23 28.49 -15.48
C PRO A 84 13.51 27.43 -14.64
N ASN A 85 12.31 27.05 -15.02
CA ASN A 85 11.47 26.08 -14.30
C ASN A 85 11.40 24.70 -14.99
N ALA A 86 12.36 24.36 -15.84
CA ALA A 86 12.28 23.18 -16.72
C ALA A 86 11.96 21.86 -15.99
N ALA A 87 12.59 21.58 -14.84
CA ALA A 87 12.32 20.37 -14.06
C ALA A 87 10.97 20.43 -13.35
N ALA A 88 10.58 21.59 -12.83
CA ALA A 88 9.28 21.79 -12.20
C ALA A 88 8.14 21.64 -13.22
N ASP A 89 8.29 22.21 -14.41
CA ASP A 89 7.35 22.12 -15.53
C ASP A 89 7.18 20.64 -15.93
N ALA A 90 8.29 19.95 -16.15
CA ALA A 90 8.29 18.53 -16.51
C ALA A 90 7.62 17.65 -15.45
N TYR A 91 7.90 17.89 -14.17
CA TYR A 91 7.28 17.19 -13.06
C TYR A 91 5.76 17.39 -13.04
N LEU A 92 5.31 18.66 -13.10
CA LEU A 92 3.86 18.97 -13.06
C LEU A 92 3.13 18.40 -14.28
N GLN A 93 3.74 18.49 -15.46
CA GLN A 93 3.15 18.02 -16.70
C GLN A 93 3.18 16.49 -16.83
N HIS A 94 4.33 15.87 -16.62
CA HIS A 94 4.51 14.45 -16.89
C HIS A 94 4.13 13.56 -15.71
N GLU A 95 4.45 13.94 -14.48
CA GLU A 95 4.10 13.14 -13.30
C GLU A 95 2.69 13.43 -12.82
N ARG A 96 2.27 14.72 -12.81
CA ARG A 96 0.97 15.14 -12.28
C ARG A 96 -0.12 15.29 -13.35
N GLY A 97 0.25 15.30 -14.63
CA GLY A 97 -0.71 15.44 -15.73
C GLY A 97 -1.37 16.82 -15.81
N LEU A 98 -0.71 17.87 -15.29
CA LEU A 98 -1.30 19.19 -15.21
C LEU A 98 -0.99 20.01 -16.46
N ASP A 99 -2.00 20.74 -16.97
CA ASP A 99 -1.81 21.79 -17.97
C ASP A 99 -1.22 23.04 -17.29
N LEU A 100 -0.09 23.48 -17.79
CA LEU A 100 0.65 24.59 -17.21
C LEU A 100 0.21 25.97 -17.75
N THR A 101 -0.63 26.02 -18.77
CA THR A 101 -1.02 27.25 -19.47
C THR A 101 -1.58 28.30 -18.50
N GLY A 102 -2.38 27.88 -17.54
CA GLY A 102 -2.97 28.75 -16.53
C GLY A 102 -2.16 28.89 -15.23
N LEU A 103 -1.05 28.15 -15.09
CA LEU A 103 -0.25 28.12 -13.87
C LEU A 103 1.03 28.96 -13.93
N ARG A 104 1.37 29.53 -15.10
CA ARG A 104 2.58 30.34 -15.27
C ARG A 104 2.62 31.50 -14.29
N GLY A 105 3.73 31.60 -13.55
CA GLY A 105 3.92 32.63 -12.51
C GLY A 105 3.37 32.26 -11.12
N ALA A 106 2.60 31.17 -10.99
CA ALA A 106 2.13 30.68 -9.69
C ALA A 106 3.16 29.87 -8.91
N TYR A 107 4.17 29.37 -9.60
CA TYR A 107 5.25 28.59 -9.00
C TYR A 107 6.62 28.95 -9.61
N THR A 108 7.68 28.54 -8.91
CA THR A 108 9.06 28.58 -9.37
C THR A 108 9.73 27.24 -9.10
N GLN A 109 10.80 26.98 -9.83
CA GLN A 109 11.72 25.90 -9.50
C GLN A 109 12.79 26.42 -8.56
N GLU A 110 13.03 25.71 -7.45
CA GLU A 110 14.04 26.06 -6.47
C GLU A 110 14.87 24.83 -6.09
N ILE A 111 15.88 25.04 -5.23
CA ILE A 111 16.70 23.96 -4.69
C ILE A 111 16.49 23.88 -3.18
N TYR A 112 15.96 22.76 -2.71
CA TYR A 112 15.94 22.44 -1.29
C TYR A 112 17.29 21.85 -0.85
N LYS A 113 17.81 22.31 0.29
CA LYS A 113 19.01 21.78 0.93
C LYS A 113 18.65 21.29 2.34
N ASP A 114 18.94 20.03 2.60
CA ASP A 114 18.86 19.48 3.95
C ASP A 114 20.15 19.80 4.71
N PHE A 115 20.05 20.63 5.74
CA PHE A 115 21.21 21.07 6.52
C PHE A 115 21.83 19.97 7.38
N LYS A 116 21.11 18.86 7.64
CA LYS A 116 21.63 17.75 8.44
C LYS A 116 22.48 16.79 7.61
N THR A 117 22.03 16.50 6.41
CA THR A 117 22.68 15.52 5.52
C THR A 117 23.50 16.17 4.41
N GLY A 118 23.32 17.47 4.17
CA GLY A 118 23.90 18.18 3.04
C GLY A 118 23.27 17.86 1.68
N ALA A 119 22.30 16.96 1.64
CA ALA A 119 21.61 16.55 0.41
C ALA A 119 20.83 17.72 -0.20
N THR A 120 20.85 17.80 -1.53
CA THR A 120 20.10 18.79 -2.30
C THR A 120 19.14 18.12 -3.28
N GLY A 121 18.04 18.79 -3.64
CA GLY A 121 17.08 18.31 -4.64
C GLY A 121 16.25 19.46 -5.19
N ALA A 122 15.87 19.37 -6.45
CA ALA A 122 14.98 20.34 -7.08
C ALA A 122 13.58 20.28 -6.48
N THR A 123 12.90 21.42 -6.51
CA THR A 123 11.55 21.56 -5.95
C THR A 123 10.63 22.33 -6.89
N VAL A 124 9.32 22.12 -6.71
CA VAL A 124 8.28 23.01 -7.19
C VAL A 124 7.80 23.84 -6.01
N ARG A 125 7.99 25.15 -6.09
CA ARG A 125 7.59 26.11 -5.07
C ARG A 125 6.38 26.91 -5.54
N PHE A 126 5.22 26.69 -4.92
CA PHE A 126 4.01 27.47 -5.16
C PHE A 126 3.98 28.71 -4.28
N LYS A 127 3.66 29.84 -4.89
CA LYS A 127 3.44 31.10 -4.17
C LYS A 127 2.13 31.02 -3.39
N LEU A 128 2.18 31.45 -2.15
CA LEU A 128 1.03 31.52 -1.25
C LEU A 128 0.72 32.97 -0.87
N PRO A 129 -0.46 33.24 -0.30
CA PRO A 129 -0.75 34.56 0.29
C PRO A 129 0.31 35.00 1.30
N ASN A 130 0.42 36.32 1.50
CA ASN A 130 1.37 36.98 2.40
C ASN A 130 2.85 36.71 2.07
N ASP A 131 3.17 36.62 0.77
CA ASP A 131 4.53 36.36 0.25
C ASP A 131 5.19 35.13 0.85
N THR A 132 4.37 34.13 1.19
CA THR A 132 4.83 32.83 1.67
C THR A 132 4.84 31.81 0.53
N TYR A 133 5.33 30.59 0.83
CA TYR A 133 5.32 29.51 -0.15
C TYR A 133 5.09 28.13 0.47
N TRP A 134 4.57 27.24 -0.36
CA TRP A 134 4.61 25.80 -0.18
C TRP A 134 5.51 25.19 -1.24
N GLU A 135 6.33 24.22 -0.84
CA GLU A 135 7.39 23.67 -1.66
C GLU A 135 7.37 22.15 -1.63
N ARG A 136 7.40 21.54 -2.81
CA ARG A 136 7.44 20.08 -3.02
C ARG A 136 8.79 19.67 -3.59
N ILE A 137 9.48 18.76 -2.89
CA ILE A 137 10.72 18.15 -3.37
C ILE A 137 10.38 17.15 -4.48
N ILE A 138 10.99 17.29 -5.65
CA ILE A 138 10.74 16.48 -6.83
C ILE A 138 11.88 15.49 -7.15
N ASP A 139 13.13 15.79 -6.79
CA ASP A 139 14.24 14.88 -6.97
C ASP A 139 14.40 13.98 -5.76
N ARG A 140 14.20 12.66 -5.95
CA ARG A 140 14.37 11.59 -4.94
C ARG A 140 13.88 12.00 -3.54
N PRO A 141 12.59 12.34 -3.38
CA PRO A 141 12.07 12.88 -2.13
C PRO A 141 12.24 11.94 -0.93
N GLY A 142 12.44 10.64 -1.16
CA GLY A 142 12.72 9.65 -0.12
C GLY A 142 13.98 9.94 0.71
N ARG A 143 14.96 10.67 0.16
CA ARG A 143 16.21 11.05 0.85
C ARG A 143 16.03 12.08 1.97
N PHE A 144 14.90 12.79 2.01
CA PHE A 144 14.73 13.98 2.85
C PHE A 144 13.82 13.78 4.07
N GLY A 145 13.30 12.61 4.33
CA GLY A 145 12.37 12.34 5.44
C GLY A 145 11.02 13.08 5.34
N LYS A 146 10.89 14.03 4.41
CA LYS A 146 9.67 14.78 4.07
C LYS A 146 9.61 15.03 2.57
N LYS A 147 8.41 15.01 2.02
CA LYS A 147 8.17 15.24 0.58
C LYS A 147 7.85 16.70 0.26
N ALA A 148 7.35 17.46 1.23
CA ALA A 148 6.95 18.85 1.06
C ALA A 148 7.05 19.62 2.38
N HIS A 149 7.07 20.95 2.31
CA HIS A 149 7.06 21.82 3.48
C HIS A 149 6.55 23.22 3.12
N PHE A 150 6.15 23.96 4.16
CA PHE A 150 5.87 25.38 4.07
C PHE A 150 7.10 26.18 4.44
N GLN A 151 7.14 27.45 4.01
CA GLN A 151 8.13 28.41 4.44
C GLN A 151 8.17 28.47 5.97
N LYS A 152 9.36 28.32 6.54
CA LYS A 152 9.54 28.43 8.00
C LYS A 152 9.26 29.85 8.47
N GLY A 153 8.34 30.00 9.45
CA GLY A 153 7.94 31.31 9.96
C GLY A 153 6.95 32.07 9.08
N GLY A 154 6.50 31.51 7.96
CA GLY A 154 5.53 32.13 7.07
C GLY A 154 4.09 32.12 7.60
N SER A 155 3.32 33.18 7.33
CA SER A 155 1.92 33.35 7.76
C SER A 155 0.95 32.94 6.63
N TRP A 156 0.91 31.65 6.30
CA TRP A 156 -0.01 31.07 5.30
C TRP A 156 -1.36 30.61 5.90
N ARG A 157 -1.40 30.40 7.20
CA ARG A 157 -2.57 29.85 7.89
C ARG A 157 -3.79 30.75 7.75
N GLY A 158 -4.97 30.14 7.64
CA GLY A 158 -6.23 30.86 7.47
C GLY A 158 -6.56 31.25 6.02
N HIS A 159 -5.68 30.97 5.08
CA HIS A 159 -5.89 31.21 3.65
C HIS A 159 -6.16 29.92 2.89
N CYS A 160 -6.77 30.04 1.69
CA CYS A 160 -6.72 29.01 0.64
C CYS A 160 -5.76 29.46 -0.47
N TRP A 161 -5.15 28.50 -1.14
CA TRP A 161 -4.54 28.72 -2.43
C TRP A 161 -5.63 28.75 -3.50
N ILE A 162 -5.64 29.80 -4.31
CA ILE A 162 -6.59 30.03 -5.41
C ILE A 162 -5.79 29.96 -6.70
N HIS A 163 -6.37 29.31 -7.72
CA HIS A 163 -5.73 29.24 -9.04
C HIS A 163 -5.55 30.65 -9.62
N PRO A 164 -4.42 30.98 -10.28
CA PRO A 164 -4.13 32.35 -10.75
C PRO A 164 -5.15 32.95 -11.70
N GLN A 165 -5.93 32.11 -12.38
CA GLN A 165 -7.02 32.57 -13.28
C GLN A 165 -8.35 32.79 -12.56
N ASP A 166 -8.42 32.54 -11.25
CA ASP A 166 -9.61 32.75 -10.44
C ASP A 166 -9.28 33.81 -9.37
N ASP A 167 -10.29 34.56 -8.98
CA ASP A 167 -10.24 35.51 -7.88
C ASP A 167 -11.47 35.38 -6.99
N PHE A 168 -11.56 36.19 -5.95
CA PHE A 168 -12.70 36.16 -5.06
C PHE A 168 -14.02 36.57 -5.72
N ALA A 169 -14.00 37.43 -6.74
CA ALA A 169 -15.20 37.83 -7.47
C ALA A 169 -15.73 36.65 -8.32
N VAL A 170 -14.83 35.94 -9.00
CA VAL A 170 -15.17 34.70 -9.73
C VAL A 170 -15.73 33.65 -8.79
N LEU A 171 -15.09 33.42 -7.63
CA LEU A 171 -15.56 32.43 -6.66
C LEU A 171 -16.91 32.81 -6.04
N ALA A 172 -17.13 34.09 -5.75
CA ALA A 172 -18.40 34.58 -5.22
C ALA A 172 -19.58 34.40 -6.18
N ALA A 173 -19.33 34.39 -7.50
CA ALA A 173 -20.33 34.16 -8.54
C ALA A 173 -20.67 32.67 -8.76
N MET A 174 -19.87 31.72 -8.22
CA MET A 174 -20.11 30.28 -8.35
C MET A 174 -21.27 29.82 -7.46
N ASP A 175 -21.94 28.77 -7.84
CA ASP A 175 -22.98 28.12 -7.01
C ASP A 175 -22.36 27.11 -6.02
N GLU A 176 -21.20 26.58 -6.34
CA GLU A 176 -20.48 25.59 -5.52
C GLU A 176 -18.97 25.82 -5.58
N ILE A 177 -18.29 25.69 -4.41
CA ILE A 177 -16.83 25.76 -4.28
C ILE A 177 -16.33 24.50 -3.58
N TRP A 178 -15.42 23.79 -4.22
CA TRP A 178 -14.72 22.63 -3.67
C TRP A 178 -13.43 23.08 -2.99
N ILE A 179 -13.22 22.61 -1.75
CA ILE A 179 -11.99 22.87 -0.98
C ILE A 179 -11.26 21.57 -0.79
N GLU A 180 -10.13 21.44 -1.47
CA GLU A 180 -9.27 20.26 -1.43
C GLU A 180 -8.07 20.43 -0.48
N GLU A 181 -7.42 19.32 -0.09
CA GLU A 181 -6.28 19.35 0.81
C GLU A 181 -5.04 19.89 0.08
N GLY A 182 -4.71 19.35 -1.09
CA GLY A 182 -3.50 19.63 -1.84
C GLY A 182 -3.68 20.65 -2.98
N ILE A 183 -2.62 21.45 -3.26
CA ILE A 183 -2.64 22.40 -4.40
C ILE A 183 -2.73 21.63 -5.73
N MET A 184 -2.00 20.53 -5.87
CA MET A 184 -1.99 19.74 -7.11
C MET A 184 -3.33 19.07 -7.36
N ASP A 185 -4.00 18.62 -6.29
CA ASP A 185 -5.34 18.05 -6.35
C ASP A 185 -6.34 19.10 -6.83
N ALA A 186 -6.30 20.30 -6.22
CA ALA A 186 -7.17 21.41 -6.61
C ALA A 186 -6.98 21.82 -8.08
N VAL A 187 -5.74 21.84 -8.58
CA VAL A 187 -5.46 22.11 -10.00
C VAL A 187 -6.04 21.00 -10.87
N ALA A 188 -5.84 19.74 -10.51
CA ALA A 188 -6.31 18.58 -11.25
C ALA A 188 -7.85 18.56 -11.35
N THR A 189 -8.56 18.73 -10.23
CA THR A 189 -10.02 18.78 -10.19
C THR A 189 -10.59 19.97 -10.96
N ARG A 190 -9.93 21.13 -10.86
CA ARG A 190 -10.30 22.31 -11.65
C ARG A 190 -10.19 22.08 -13.15
N GLN A 191 -9.12 21.43 -13.60
CA GLN A 191 -8.94 21.07 -15.00
C GLN A 191 -9.99 20.04 -15.46
N ALA A 192 -10.28 19.04 -14.61
CA ALA A 192 -11.33 18.07 -14.88
C ALA A 192 -12.69 18.73 -15.03
N PHE A 193 -13.10 19.62 -14.12
CA PHE A 193 -14.37 20.34 -14.22
C PHE A 193 -14.45 21.21 -15.46
N ARG A 194 -13.38 21.89 -15.80
CA ARG A 194 -13.33 22.70 -17.05
C ARG A 194 -13.44 21.85 -18.31
N SER A 195 -12.82 20.68 -18.35
CA SER A 195 -12.89 19.77 -19.51
C SER A 195 -14.31 19.22 -19.74
N LEU A 196 -15.17 19.26 -18.71
CA LEU A 196 -16.55 18.81 -18.72
C LEU A 196 -17.57 19.97 -18.72
N ASP A 197 -17.09 21.21 -18.88
CA ASP A 197 -17.91 22.45 -18.79
C ASP A 197 -18.68 22.59 -17.46
N ILE A 198 -18.13 22.01 -16.37
CA ILE A 198 -18.70 22.11 -15.03
C ILE A 198 -18.24 23.41 -14.37
N LYS A 199 -19.18 24.31 -14.07
CA LYS A 199 -18.93 25.62 -13.47
C LYS A 199 -18.91 25.54 -11.94
N ARG A 200 -17.78 25.09 -11.36
CA ARG A 200 -17.53 25.04 -9.92
C ARG A 200 -16.20 25.68 -9.60
N GLY A 201 -16.15 26.42 -8.49
CA GLY A 201 -14.89 26.90 -7.94
C GLY A 201 -14.10 25.75 -7.32
N VAL A 202 -12.77 25.76 -7.45
CA VAL A 202 -11.90 24.80 -6.79
C VAL A 202 -10.71 25.52 -6.16
N VAL A 203 -10.49 25.32 -4.87
CA VAL A 203 -9.38 25.92 -4.11
C VAL A 203 -8.72 24.87 -3.21
N SER A 204 -7.50 25.15 -2.76
CA SER A 204 -6.82 24.26 -1.79
C SER A 204 -6.72 24.92 -0.42
N ALA A 205 -7.10 24.17 0.63
CA ALA A 205 -6.83 24.55 2.01
C ALA A 205 -5.35 24.39 2.41
N MET A 206 -4.53 23.77 1.56
CA MET A 206 -3.10 23.50 1.74
C MET A 206 -2.77 22.63 2.97
N SER A 207 -3.74 22.37 3.81
CA SER A 207 -3.61 21.56 5.01
C SER A 207 -4.97 21.14 5.55
N VAL A 208 -5.09 19.89 5.94
CA VAL A 208 -6.33 19.33 6.49
C VAL A 208 -6.72 19.89 7.86
N ASN A 209 -5.76 20.38 8.66
CA ASN A 209 -5.98 20.71 10.08
C ASN A 209 -6.15 22.19 10.38
N VAL A 210 -6.06 23.06 9.37
CA VAL A 210 -6.21 24.51 9.51
C VAL A 210 -7.47 24.98 8.81
N PHE A 211 -8.39 25.59 9.56
CA PHE A 211 -9.57 26.19 8.95
C PHE A 211 -9.20 27.51 8.27
N PRO A 212 -9.67 27.78 7.05
CA PRO A 212 -9.26 28.95 6.28
C PRO A 212 -10.12 30.19 6.59
N ASP A 213 -10.01 30.74 7.81
CA ASP A 213 -10.80 31.88 8.29
C ASP A 213 -10.71 33.10 7.37
N GLN A 214 -9.51 33.48 6.97
CA GLN A 214 -9.29 34.67 6.13
C GLN A 214 -9.80 34.48 4.70
N PHE A 215 -9.84 33.24 4.22
CA PHE A 215 -10.48 32.95 2.93
C PHE A 215 -11.98 33.26 3.01
N PHE A 216 -12.67 32.80 4.07
CA PHE A 216 -14.11 33.03 4.23
C PHE A 216 -14.44 34.50 4.50
N GLU A 217 -13.59 35.24 5.19
CA GLU A 217 -13.73 36.70 5.37
C GLU A 217 -13.68 37.43 4.01
N LYS A 218 -12.67 37.13 3.19
CA LYS A 218 -12.51 37.73 1.86
C LYS A 218 -13.63 37.30 0.91
N LEU A 219 -14.03 36.03 0.94
CA LEU A 219 -15.15 35.53 0.15
C LEU A 219 -16.47 36.22 0.53
N SER A 220 -16.74 36.35 1.82
CA SER A 220 -17.93 37.05 2.31
C SER A 220 -17.99 38.51 1.86
N LYS A 221 -16.83 39.19 1.86
CA LYS A 221 -16.72 40.55 1.33
C LYS A 221 -16.99 40.60 -0.17
N ALA A 222 -16.40 39.69 -0.95
CA ALA A 222 -16.62 39.63 -2.40
C ALA A 222 -18.09 39.31 -2.76
N ILE A 223 -18.75 38.49 -1.96
CA ILE A 223 -20.20 38.24 -2.12
C ILE A 223 -21.02 39.51 -1.85
N ALA A 224 -20.69 40.23 -0.77
CA ALA A 224 -21.41 41.47 -0.43
C ALA A 224 -21.21 42.58 -1.48
N ASP A 225 -20.01 42.65 -2.07
CA ASP A 225 -19.65 43.64 -3.10
C ASP A 225 -20.07 43.22 -4.52
N GLY A 226 -20.55 41.98 -4.74
CA GLY A 226 -20.85 41.40 -6.04
C GLY A 226 -22.33 41.53 -6.45
N ASP A 227 -22.66 40.99 -7.62
CA ASP A 227 -24.00 41.07 -8.23
C ASP A 227 -25.09 40.26 -7.48
N ARG A 228 -24.66 39.30 -6.63
CA ARG A 228 -25.52 38.38 -5.85
C ARG A 228 -25.26 38.47 -4.35
N PRO A 229 -25.45 39.63 -3.69
CA PRO A 229 -24.95 39.91 -2.34
C PRO A 229 -25.53 39.02 -1.21
N LYS A 230 -26.61 38.28 -1.49
CA LYS A 230 -27.23 37.34 -0.55
C LYS A 230 -26.93 35.85 -0.91
N HIS A 231 -26.31 35.61 -2.03
CA HIS A 231 -26.01 34.25 -2.49
C HIS A 231 -24.69 33.77 -1.88
N ARG A 232 -24.78 32.76 -1.06
CA ARG A 232 -23.57 32.05 -0.55
C ARG A 232 -23.39 30.77 -1.36
N PRO A 233 -22.24 30.60 -2.03
CA PRO A 233 -21.94 29.34 -2.71
C PRO A 233 -21.91 28.18 -1.70
N LYS A 234 -22.35 27.01 -2.14
CA LYS A 234 -22.25 25.80 -1.34
C LYS A 234 -20.78 25.36 -1.26
N ILE A 235 -20.29 25.18 -0.05
CA ILE A 235 -18.90 24.76 0.20
C ILE A 235 -18.84 23.24 0.32
N ILE A 236 -18.04 22.60 -0.54
CA ILE A 236 -17.82 21.16 -0.55
C ILE A 236 -16.39 20.87 -0.06
N TRP A 237 -16.26 20.22 1.09
CA TRP A 237 -14.98 19.78 1.60
C TRP A 237 -14.58 18.46 0.93
N ALA A 238 -13.53 18.50 0.10
CA ALA A 238 -13.05 17.39 -0.72
C ALA A 238 -11.65 16.95 -0.27
N PHE A 239 -11.48 16.72 1.04
CA PHE A 239 -10.20 16.29 1.61
C PHE A 239 -9.89 14.82 1.30
N ASP A 240 -8.61 14.48 1.32
CA ASP A 240 -8.14 13.12 1.05
C ASP A 240 -8.75 12.09 1.99
N VAL A 241 -8.88 10.88 1.49
CA VAL A 241 -9.38 9.72 2.22
C VAL A 241 -8.39 9.31 3.31
N GLY A 242 -8.78 9.49 4.57
CA GLY A 242 -7.98 9.14 5.73
C GLY A 242 -8.60 9.60 7.05
N ALA A 243 -8.13 9.07 8.17
CA ALA A 243 -8.71 9.39 9.49
C ALA A 243 -8.68 10.90 9.80
N ALA A 244 -7.60 11.59 9.42
CA ALA A 244 -7.49 13.03 9.61
C ALA A 244 -8.45 13.78 8.68
N GLY A 245 -8.48 13.46 7.37
CA GLY A 245 -9.38 14.07 6.40
C GLY A 245 -10.84 13.97 6.83
N VAL A 246 -11.29 12.76 7.19
CA VAL A 246 -12.66 12.52 7.67
C VAL A 246 -12.97 13.34 8.93
N ALA A 247 -12.07 13.36 9.92
CA ALA A 247 -12.29 14.07 11.19
C ALA A 247 -12.40 15.58 10.99
N TYR A 248 -11.51 16.17 10.19
CA TYR A 248 -11.54 17.62 9.92
C TYR A 248 -12.66 18.01 8.97
N THR A 249 -13.02 17.18 7.99
CA THR A 249 -14.21 17.40 7.14
C THR A 249 -15.45 17.56 8.01
N ARG A 250 -15.72 16.62 8.94
CA ARG A 250 -16.85 16.71 9.87
C ARG A 250 -16.81 17.98 10.73
N LYS A 251 -15.63 18.31 11.26
CA LYS A 251 -15.42 19.51 12.08
C LYS A 251 -15.71 20.80 11.31
N PHE A 252 -15.23 20.88 10.07
CA PHE A 252 -15.35 22.09 9.26
C PHE A 252 -16.74 22.26 8.66
N VAL A 253 -17.40 21.15 8.29
CA VAL A 253 -18.81 21.17 7.93
C VAL A 253 -19.66 21.69 9.09
N ALA A 254 -19.49 21.13 10.30
CA ALA A 254 -20.25 21.57 11.47
C ALA A 254 -20.01 23.06 11.82
N ARG A 255 -18.79 23.56 11.62
CA ARG A 255 -18.46 24.98 11.82
C ARG A 255 -19.17 25.87 10.80
N LEU A 256 -19.09 25.54 9.52
CA LEU A 256 -19.73 26.33 8.45
C LEU A 256 -21.26 26.33 8.56
N GLU A 257 -21.85 25.20 8.95
CA GLU A 257 -23.30 25.14 9.22
C GLU A 257 -23.70 26.10 10.34
N ALA A 258 -22.90 26.15 11.42
CA ALA A 258 -23.12 27.09 12.54
C ALA A 258 -22.98 28.56 12.09
N ASP A 259 -22.09 28.84 11.13
CA ASP A 259 -21.88 30.16 10.53
C ASP A 259 -22.90 30.47 9.39
N GLY A 260 -23.88 29.57 9.16
CA GLY A 260 -24.97 29.73 8.19
C GLY A 260 -24.55 29.59 6.73
N TRP A 261 -23.47 28.86 6.43
CA TRP A 261 -23.08 28.52 5.07
C TRP A 261 -23.72 27.22 4.61
N PRO A 262 -24.24 27.16 3.37
CA PRO A 262 -24.57 25.89 2.77
C PRO A 262 -23.27 25.10 2.56
N THR A 263 -23.20 23.89 3.12
CA THR A 263 -21.98 23.11 3.09
C THR A 263 -22.25 21.61 2.94
N GLY A 264 -21.26 20.87 2.51
CA GLY A 264 -21.28 19.43 2.34
C GLY A 264 -19.86 18.87 2.22
N ALA A 265 -19.77 17.63 1.78
CA ALA A 265 -18.48 16.99 1.54
C ALA A 265 -18.51 16.15 0.25
N ALA A 266 -17.34 15.95 -0.33
CA ALA A 266 -17.09 14.95 -1.37
C ALA A 266 -15.95 14.02 -0.92
N GLN A 267 -16.09 12.72 -1.20
CA GLN A 267 -15.09 11.72 -0.88
C GLN A 267 -14.96 10.72 -2.02
N VAL A 268 -13.74 10.40 -2.40
CA VAL A 268 -13.48 9.41 -3.46
C VAL A 268 -14.04 8.03 -3.07
N LYS A 269 -13.96 7.69 -1.78
CA LYS A 269 -14.53 6.46 -1.22
C LYS A 269 -15.18 6.74 0.14
N PRO A 270 -16.25 6.01 0.49
CA PRO A 270 -16.92 6.22 1.77
C PRO A 270 -16.00 5.85 2.95
N ASP A 271 -16.04 6.64 4.01
CA ASP A 271 -15.40 6.38 5.32
C ASP A 271 -13.90 6.05 5.27
N GLY A 272 -13.20 6.37 4.20
CA GLY A 272 -11.77 6.11 4.08
C GLY A 272 -11.42 4.66 3.75
N GLU A 273 -12.30 3.92 3.14
CA GLU A 273 -12.08 2.54 2.72
C GLU A 273 -11.19 2.44 1.47
N GLY A 274 -10.31 1.42 1.45
CA GLY A 274 -9.51 1.07 0.29
C GLY A 274 -8.15 1.76 0.17
N SER A 275 -7.50 1.65 -1.00
CA SER A 275 -6.22 2.28 -1.30
C SER A 275 -6.34 3.81 -1.28
N LYS A 276 -5.28 4.48 -0.83
CA LYS A 276 -5.19 5.93 -0.96
C LYS A 276 -5.27 6.30 -2.44
N GLN A 277 -6.31 6.99 -2.79
CA GLN A 277 -6.53 7.56 -4.11
C GLN A 277 -6.91 9.01 -3.88
N ASP A 278 -6.09 9.94 -4.37
CA ASP A 278 -6.35 11.38 -4.31
C ASP A 278 -7.02 11.89 -5.60
N TRP A 279 -7.37 13.16 -5.63
CA TRP A 279 -8.04 13.78 -6.78
C TRP A 279 -7.12 13.87 -7.99
N ASN A 280 -5.82 14.04 -7.79
CA ASN A 280 -4.84 14.01 -8.88
C ASN A 280 -4.71 12.61 -9.48
N ASP A 281 -4.79 11.54 -8.68
CA ASP A 281 -4.84 10.16 -9.17
C ASP A 281 -6.07 9.92 -10.06
N LEU A 282 -7.23 10.47 -9.68
CA LEU A 282 -8.45 10.41 -10.51
C LEU A 282 -8.28 11.15 -11.83
N TRP A 283 -7.64 12.32 -11.81
CA TRP A 283 -7.34 13.08 -13.01
C TRP A 283 -6.43 12.31 -13.97
N LEU A 284 -5.35 11.71 -13.46
CA LEU A 284 -4.47 10.86 -14.26
C LEU A 284 -5.22 9.68 -14.88
N ARG A 285 -6.20 9.11 -14.17
CA ARG A 285 -7.08 8.06 -14.71
C ARG A 285 -8.07 8.58 -15.75
N GLN A 286 -8.56 9.81 -15.58
CA GLN A 286 -9.44 10.48 -16.56
C GLN A 286 -8.72 10.67 -17.90
N MET A 287 -7.46 11.13 -17.88
CA MET A 287 -6.66 11.34 -19.10
C MET A 287 -6.45 10.06 -19.90
N ASP A 288 -6.46 8.92 -19.24
CA ASP A 288 -6.20 7.59 -19.80
C ASP A 288 -7.46 6.69 -19.77
N TRP A 289 -8.66 7.31 -19.72
CA TRP A 289 -9.91 6.57 -19.63
C TRP A 289 -10.30 5.95 -20.97
N LYS A 290 -10.76 4.70 -20.93
CA LYS A 290 -11.14 3.89 -22.09
C LYS A 290 -12.54 3.27 -21.98
N GLY A 291 -13.16 3.39 -20.81
CA GLY A 291 -14.50 2.87 -20.56
C GLY A 291 -15.60 3.79 -21.10
N GLU A 292 -16.81 3.48 -20.76
CA GLU A 292 -17.97 4.34 -21.05
C GLU A 292 -17.81 5.67 -20.33
N GLU A 293 -18.18 6.77 -20.98
CA GLU A 293 -18.01 8.14 -20.45
C GLU A 293 -18.77 8.35 -19.13
N GLU A 294 -19.91 7.68 -18.96
CA GLU A 294 -20.72 7.72 -17.75
C GLU A 294 -19.95 7.27 -16.50
N TYR A 295 -19.03 6.30 -16.64
CA TYR A 295 -18.22 5.76 -15.54
C TYR A 295 -16.82 6.35 -15.49
N ALA A 296 -16.54 7.39 -16.26
CA ALA A 296 -15.25 8.08 -16.20
C ALA A 296 -15.04 8.72 -14.82
N PRO A 297 -13.79 8.82 -14.33
CA PRO A 297 -13.50 9.31 -12.98
C PRO A 297 -14.13 10.66 -12.62
N PHE A 298 -14.34 11.54 -13.59
CA PHE A 298 -14.97 12.84 -13.39
C PHE A 298 -16.29 12.99 -14.18
N SER A 299 -16.99 11.90 -14.53
CA SER A 299 -18.34 11.99 -15.08
C SER A 299 -19.33 12.58 -14.05
N GLU A 300 -20.48 13.05 -14.48
CA GLU A 300 -21.55 13.54 -13.60
C GLU A 300 -21.93 12.48 -12.56
N GLN A 301 -22.12 11.23 -13.00
CA GLN A 301 -22.44 10.10 -12.13
C GLN A 301 -21.36 9.84 -11.08
N SER A 302 -20.08 9.90 -11.48
CA SER A 302 -18.96 9.72 -10.53
C SER A 302 -18.91 10.86 -9.52
N ILE A 303 -19.13 12.11 -9.94
CA ILE A 303 -19.17 13.28 -9.06
C ILE A 303 -20.34 13.17 -8.06
N GLU A 304 -21.52 12.75 -8.51
CA GLU A 304 -22.65 12.45 -7.60
C GLU A 304 -22.30 11.34 -6.62
N GLY A 305 -21.56 10.33 -7.06
CA GLY A 305 -21.01 9.28 -6.20
C GLY A 305 -20.10 9.85 -5.12
N TYR A 306 -19.20 10.76 -5.46
CA TYR A 306 -18.29 11.40 -4.49
C TYR A 306 -19.05 12.28 -3.49
N LEU A 307 -20.04 13.03 -3.91
CA LEU A 307 -20.91 13.84 -3.04
C LEU A 307 -21.74 12.94 -2.11
N TYR A 308 -22.24 11.81 -2.60
CA TYR A 308 -22.92 10.82 -1.77
C TYR A 308 -21.98 10.21 -0.71
N ASN A 309 -20.77 9.80 -1.09
CA ASN A 309 -19.75 9.30 -0.15
C ASN A 309 -19.42 10.35 0.91
N GLY A 310 -19.33 11.61 0.51
CA GLY A 310 -19.16 12.74 1.41
C GLY A 310 -20.33 12.87 2.40
N SER A 311 -21.56 12.78 1.92
CA SER A 311 -22.77 12.86 2.76
C SER A 311 -22.82 11.74 3.80
N ILE A 312 -22.46 10.50 3.42
CA ILE A 312 -22.30 9.38 4.34
C ILE A 312 -21.22 9.68 5.40
N THR A 313 -20.12 10.28 4.97
CA THR A 313 -18.98 10.60 5.84
C THR A 313 -19.34 11.63 6.91
N ILE A 314 -20.12 12.65 6.55
CA ILE A 314 -20.50 13.74 7.48
C ILE A 314 -21.78 13.47 8.27
N ALA A 315 -22.51 12.40 7.99
CA ALA A 315 -23.75 12.05 8.72
C ALA A 315 -23.53 12.08 10.24
N LYS A 316 -24.38 12.86 10.94
CA LYS A 316 -24.22 13.13 12.37
C LYS A 316 -24.68 11.97 13.26
N THR A 317 -25.70 11.24 12.79
CA THR A 317 -26.31 10.14 13.55
C THR A 317 -26.34 8.84 12.75
N PRO A 318 -26.36 7.68 13.42
CA PRO A 318 -26.53 6.39 12.74
C PRO A 318 -27.82 6.32 11.92
N ARG A 319 -28.90 6.97 12.41
CA ARG A 319 -30.21 6.99 11.70
C ARG A 319 -30.14 7.79 10.40
N GLU A 320 -29.48 8.93 10.42
CA GLU A 320 -29.25 9.77 9.23
C GLU A 320 -28.41 9.00 8.19
N LYS A 321 -27.30 8.38 8.63
CA LYS A 321 -26.45 7.56 7.77
C LYS A 321 -27.21 6.38 7.18
N ALA A 322 -27.99 5.67 7.99
CA ALA A 322 -28.82 4.56 7.55
C ALA A 322 -29.83 4.98 6.47
N LYS A 323 -30.46 6.15 6.67
CA LYS A 323 -31.41 6.70 5.68
C LYS A 323 -30.72 6.93 4.35
N LEU A 324 -29.58 7.64 4.35
CA LEU A 324 -28.80 7.92 3.12
C LEU A 324 -28.43 6.63 2.38
N ILE A 325 -27.99 5.59 3.09
CA ILE A 325 -27.62 4.31 2.48
C ILE A 325 -28.83 3.60 1.90
N LEU A 326 -29.93 3.49 2.65
CA LEU A 326 -31.13 2.76 2.21
C LEU A 326 -31.93 3.50 1.14
N ASP A 327 -31.84 4.81 1.06
CA ASP A 327 -32.48 5.60 -0.01
C ASP A 327 -31.79 5.40 -1.37
N ARG A 328 -30.51 5.01 -1.38
CA ARG A 328 -29.75 4.77 -2.62
C ARG A 328 -29.70 3.30 -3.03
N THR A 329 -30.11 2.38 -2.16
CA THR A 329 -30.08 0.95 -2.45
C THR A 329 -31.48 0.37 -2.60
N VAL A 330 -31.61 -0.69 -3.41
CA VAL A 330 -32.86 -1.47 -3.51
C VAL A 330 -33.03 -2.46 -2.35
N TRP A 331 -32.01 -2.62 -1.50
CA TRP A 331 -32.02 -3.57 -0.40
C TRP A 331 -32.76 -3.02 0.81
N PRO A 332 -33.59 -3.81 1.49
CA PRO A 332 -34.31 -3.38 2.69
C PRO A 332 -33.43 -3.30 3.95
N THR A 333 -32.19 -3.77 3.86
CA THR A 333 -31.24 -3.82 4.98
C THR A 333 -29.89 -3.26 4.59
N ALA A 334 -29.20 -2.65 5.55
CA ALA A 334 -27.82 -2.20 5.42
C ALA A 334 -27.06 -2.39 6.73
N ASP A 335 -25.78 -2.75 6.62
CA ASP A 335 -24.82 -2.68 7.69
C ASP A 335 -23.82 -1.55 7.40
N PHE A 336 -23.37 -0.85 8.44
CA PHE A 336 -22.45 0.28 8.29
C PHE A 336 -21.74 0.62 9.60
N HIS A 337 -20.64 1.34 9.46
CA HIS A 337 -19.88 1.86 10.58
C HIS A 337 -20.29 3.29 10.93
N HIS A 338 -20.49 3.59 12.21
CA HIS A 338 -20.65 4.95 12.70
C HIS A 338 -20.10 5.07 14.13
N GLY A 339 -19.23 6.07 14.38
CA GLY A 339 -18.59 6.25 15.68
C GLY A 339 -17.70 5.08 16.12
N ASN A 340 -17.03 4.40 15.17
CA ASN A 340 -16.28 3.17 15.40
C ASN A 340 -17.10 2.05 16.06
N LYS A 341 -18.39 1.98 15.75
CA LYS A 341 -19.29 0.90 16.10
C LYS A 341 -19.93 0.33 14.85
N MET A 342 -20.39 -0.92 14.92
CA MET A 342 -21.13 -1.55 13.84
C MET A 342 -22.63 -1.41 14.10
N TRP A 343 -23.34 -0.96 13.08
CA TRP A 343 -24.77 -0.73 13.08
C TRP A 343 -25.43 -1.56 11.99
N PHE A 344 -26.66 -1.97 12.25
CA PHE A 344 -27.53 -2.65 11.30
C PHE A 344 -28.83 -1.85 11.17
N ALA A 345 -29.22 -1.58 9.93
CA ALA A 345 -30.45 -0.89 9.62
C ALA A 345 -31.38 -1.78 8.81
N ARG A 346 -32.66 -1.67 9.07
CA ARG A 346 -33.72 -2.34 8.32
C ARG A 346 -34.86 -1.37 8.06
N ARG A 347 -35.37 -1.34 6.82
CA ARG A 347 -36.63 -0.67 6.46
C ARG A 347 -37.72 -1.71 6.47
N THR A 348 -38.77 -1.50 7.28
CA THR A 348 -39.96 -2.34 7.23
C THR A 348 -40.76 -2.03 5.97
N PRO A 349 -41.43 -3.03 5.38
CA PRO A 349 -42.34 -2.75 4.27
C PRO A 349 -43.47 -1.82 4.74
N GLU A 350 -43.94 -0.98 3.84
CA GLU A 350 -45.16 -0.22 4.04
C GLU A 350 -46.37 -1.15 3.92
N THR A 351 -47.32 -1.02 4.83
CA THR A 351 -48.58 -1.75 4.83
C THR A 351 -49.76 -0.78 4.80
N GLU A 352 -50.96 -1.28 4.55
CA GLU A 352 -52.18 -0.48 4.61
C GLU A 352 -52.39 0.26 5.94
N PHE A 353 -51.78 -0.28 7.03
CA PHE A 353 -52.01 0.18 8.40
C PHE A 353 -50.80 0.91 9.01
N GLU A 354 -49.60 0.68 8.47
CA GLU A 354 -48.35 1.22 9.04
C GLU A 354 -47.41 1.73 7.96
N PRO A 355 -46.91 3.00 8.08
CA PRO A 355 -45.90 3.51 7.16
C PRO A 355 -44.57 2.73 7.35
N ALA A 356 -43.75 2.73 6.31
CA ALA A 356 -42.41 2.15 6.36
C ALA A 356 -41.57 2.78 7.48
N GLN A 357 -41.06 1.95 8.38
CA GLN A 357 -40.25 2.39 9.51
C GLN A 357 -38.76 2.05 9.29
N LEU A 358 -37.90 2.97 9.68
CA LEU A 358 -36.46 2.76 9.71
C LEU A 358 -36.03 2.33 11.12
N ILE A 359 -35.61 1.07 11.27
CA ILE A 359 -35.07 0.51 12.50
C ILE A 359 -33.55 0.47 12.38
N VAL A 360 -32.84 1.09 13.35
CA VAL A 360 -31.38 1.15 13.38
C VAL A 360 -30.91 0.63 14.74
N THR A 361 -30.08 -0.39 14.73
CA THR A 361 -29.63 -1.11 15.94
C THR A 361 -28.11 -1.17 15.98
N GLU A 362 -27.50 -0.90 17.13
CA GLU A 362 -26.10 -1.19 17.39
C GLU A 362 -25.93 -2.71 17.56
N VAL A 363 -25.14 -3.35 16.69
CA VAL A 363 -24.89 -4.79 16.75
C VAL A 363 -23.52 -5.16 17.30
N CYS A 364 -22.59 -4.17 17.32
CA CYS A 364 -21.28 -4.36 17.91
C CYS A 364 -20.75 -3.05 18.49
N ASN A 365 -20.14 -3.11 19.68
CA ASN A 365 -19.54 -1.94 20.35
C ASN A 365 -18.20 -1.51 19.76
N CYS A 366 -17.72 -2.14 18.70
CA CYS A 366 -16.63 -1.70 17.85
C CYS A 366 -17.04 -1.82 16.37
N SER A 367 -16.35 -1.11 15.49
CA SER A 367 -16.43 -1.40 14.06
C SER A 367 -15.43 -2.50 13.71
N PHE A 368 -15.82 -3.41 12.82
CA PHE A 368 -14.90 -4.43 12.34
C PHE A 368 -15.00 -4.60 10.82
N ARG A 369 -13.88 -4.98 10.22
CA ARG A 369 -13.77 -5.19 8.78
C ARG A 369 -12.88 -6.40 8.51
N LEU A 370 -13.32 -7.27 7.60
CA LEU A 370 -12.50 -8.33 7.05
C LEU A 370 -11.49 -7.68 6.10
N LEU A 371 -10.20 -7.92 6.32
CA LEU A 371 -9.12 -7.35 5.50
C LEU A 371 -8.77 -8.26 4.34
N TYR A 372 -8.68 -9.56 4.61
CA TYR A 372 -8.38 -10.60 3.62
C TYR A 372 -8.74 -11.98 4.15
N ARG A 373 -8.79 -12.94 3.24
CA ARG A 373 -8.94 -14.36 3.54
C ARG A 373 -7.57 -15.03 3.44
N GLU A 374 -7.17 -15.76 4.47
CA GLU A 374 -6.07 -16.72 4.39
C GLU A 374 -6.64 -18.08 3.99
N TYR A 375 -6.05 -18.70 2.98
CA TYR A 375 -6.40 -20.06 2.58
C TYR A 375 -5.14 -20.90 2.50
N GLU A 376 -5.17 -22.02 3.21
CA GLU A 376 -4.11 -23.01 3.24
C GLU A 376 -4.57 -24.26 2.50
N PRO A 377 -4.14 -24.44 1.22
CA PRO A 377 -4.61 -25.54 0.38
C PRO A 377 -4.29 -26.92 0.94
N VAL A 378 -3.26 -27.00 1.77
CA VAL A 378 -2.75 -28.28 2.32
C VAL A 378 -3.63 -28.81 3.44
N ASP A 379 -4.14 -27.92 4.29
CA ASP A 379 -4.98 -28.31 5.43
C ASP A 379 -6.48 -28.08 5.15
N ASP A 380 -6.80 -27.52 3.96
CA ASP A 380 -8.15 -27.10 3.54
C ASP A 380 -8.83 -26.19 4.58
N GLU A 381 -8.01 -25.40 5.28
CA GLU A 381 -8.46 -24.47 6.31
C GLU A 381 -8.52 -23.05 5.79
N GLY A 382 -9.64 -22.39 6.06
CA GLY A 382 -9.85 -20.98 5.76
C GLY A 382 -9.84 -20.12 7.02
N PHE A 383 -9.19 -18.95 6.94
CA PHE A 383 -9.20 -17.96 8.01
C PHE A 383 -9.48 -16.59 7.43
N TYR A 384 -10.08 -15.73 8.24
CA TYR A 384 -10.27 -14.32 7.94
C TYR A 384 -9.42 -13.49 8.88
N PHE A 385 -8.73 -12.48 8.33
CA PHE A 385 -8.02 -11.50 9.13
C PHE A 385 -8.90 -10.28 9.29
N ILE A 386 -9.23 -9.95 10.54
CA ILE A 386 -10.23 -8.95 10.89
C ILE A 386 -9.55 -7.79 11.62
N GLU A 387 -9.84 -6.56 11.18
CA GLU A 387 -9.50 -5.34 11.90
C GLU A 387 -10.69 -4.88 12.71
N MET A 388 -10.47 -4.59 13.99
CA MET A 388 -11.46 -4.06 14.93
C MET A 388 -11.01 -2.67 15.38
N ARG A 389 -11.89 -1.68 15.24
CA ARG A 389 -11.64 -0.29 15.66
C ARG A 389 -12.58 0.08 16.79
N PHE A 390 -12.03 0.55 17.89
CA PHE A 390 -12.78 0.88 19.09
C PHE A 390 -13.13 2.38 19.16
N PRO A 391 -14.29 2.75 19.75
CA PRO A 391 -14.71 4.15 19.89
C PRO A 391 -13.75 5.00 20.72
N LYS A 392 -13.16 4.41 21.77
CA LYS A 392 -12.28 5.13 22.71
C LYS A 392 -10.81 5.02 22.28
N LYS A 393 -10.09 6.14 22.32
CA LYS A 393 -8.62 6.26 22.14
C LYS A 393 -8.07 5.74 20.80
N GLY A 394 -8.88 5.53 19.78
CA GLY A 394 -8.42 5.06 18.47
C GLY A 394 -7.72 3.69 18.51
N ARG A 395 -8.01 2.85 19.53
CA ARG A 395 -7.46 1.50 19.62
C ARG A 395 -7.88 0.70 18.41
N VAL A 396 -6.90 0.09 17.74
CA VAL A 396 -7.09 -0.81 16.60
C VAL A 396 -6.47 -2.15 16.97
N GLU A 397 -7.25 -3.21 16.83
CA GLU A 397 -6.81 -4.59 17.00
C GLU A 397 -6.98 -5.33 15.68
N LYS A 398 -6.01 -6.19 15.36
CA LYS A 398 -6.10 -7.07 14.19
C LYS A 398 -5.94 -8.51 14.65
N ALA A 399 -6.81 -9.40 14.17
CA ALA A 399 -6.79 -10.79 14.61
C ALA A 399 -7.24 -11.75 13.51
N ARG A 400 -6.77 -12.98 13.63
CA ARG A 400 -7.12 -14.11 12.78
C ARG A 400 -8.33 -14.86 13.37
N PHE A 401 -9.36 -15.04 12.56
CA PHE A 401 -10.58 -15.79 12.88
C PHE A 401 -10.68 -17.00 11.96
N SER A 402 -11.01 -18.16 12.49
CA SER A 402 -11.31 -19.32 11.63
C SER A 402 -12.60 -19.11 10.84
N ALA A 403 -12.73 -19.76 9.69
CA ALA A 403 -13.97 -19.72 8.92
C ALA A 403 -15.17 -20.17 9.75
N SER A 404 -15.01 -21.20 10.60
CA SER A 404 -16.04 -21.67 11.54
C SER A 404 -16.45 -20.60 12.57
N ALA A 405 -15.47 -19.82 13.07
CA ALA A 405 -15.79 -18.72 13.99
C ALA A 405 -16.58 -17.58 13.31
N CYS A 406 -16.42 -17.38 12.00
CA CYS A 406 -17.20 -16.40 11.24
C CYS A 406 -18.57 -16.93 10.78
N ALA A 407 -18.76 -18.26 10.74
CA ALA A 407 -19.98 -18.89 10.24
C ALA A 407 -21.10 -19.00 11.29
N THR A 408 -20.78 -18.96 12.58
CA THR A 408 -21.79 -19.15 13.64
C THR A 408 -21.75 -18.00 14.65
N ASN A 409 -22.94 -17.47 14.98
CA ASN A 409 -23.09 -16.33 15.88
C ASN A 409 -22.46 -16.58 17.26
N GLY A 410 -22.58 -17.80 17.80
CA GLY A 410 -22.03 -18.18 19.10
C GLY A 410 -20.49 -18.14 19.13
N GLU A 411 -19.84 -18.77 18.14
CA GLU A 411 -18.38 -18.78 18.05
C GLU A 411 -17.82 -17.40 17.70
N PHE A 412 -18.50 -16.64 16.84
CA PHE A 412 -18.14 -15.27 16.53
C PHE A 412 -18.16 -14.40 17.79
N LYS A 413 -19.26 -14.44 18.56
CA LYS A 413 -19.40 -13.72 19.83
C LYS A 413 -18.30 -14.10 20.82
N LYS A 414 -18.06 -15.41 21.00
CA LYS A 414 -16.99 -15.92 21.89
C LYS A 414 -15.61 -15.40 21.47
N ARG A 415 -15.31 -15.44 20.16
CA ARG A 415 -14.04 -14.96 19.64
C ARG A 415 -13.89 -13.46 19.79
N MET A 416 -14.93 -12.67 19.55
CA MET A 416 -14.93 -11.21 19.72
C MET A 416 -14.72 -10.83 21.19
N MET A 417 -15.31 -11.55 22.13
CA MET A 417 -15.11 -11.34 23.58
C MET A 417 -13.65 -11.46 24.01
N THR A 418 -12.82 -12.26 23.33
CA THR A 418 -11.37 -12.38 23.61
C THR A 418 -10.65 -11.03 23.48
N PHE A 419 -11.18 -10.12 22.65
CA PHE A 419 -10.63 -8.77 22.42
C PHE A 419 -11.37 -7.68 23.20
N GLY A 420 -12.31 -8.05 24.08
CA GLY A 420 -13.15 -7.10 24.82
C GLY A 420 -14.25 -6.47 23.97
N VAL A 421 -14.65 -7.16 22.90
CA VAL A 421 -15.71 -6.72 21.98
C VAL A 421 -17.03 -7.40 22.34
N SER A 422 -18.10 -6.63 22.49
CA SER A 422 -19.46 -7.12 22.68
C SER A 422 -20.20 -7.15 21.36
N TRP A 423 -20.53 -8.36 20.90
CA TRP A 423 -21.40 -8.62 19.77
C TRP A 423 -22.82 -8.95 20.25
N SER A 424 -23.83 -8.24 19.75
CA SER A 424 -25.25 -8.42 20.10
C SER A 424 -26.16 -8.72 18.91
N GLY A 425 -25.57 -8.86 17.70
CA GLY A 425 -26.33 -9.17 16.50
C GLY A 425 -26.90 -10.59 16.47
N THR A 426 -27.91 -10.80 15.62
CA THR A 426 -28.48 -12.12 15.33
C THR A 426 -27.61 -12.89 14.32
N GLN A 427 -27.90 -14.20 14.11
CA GLN A 427 -27.24 -15.00 13.07
C GLN A 427 -27.46 -14.39 11.67
N GLU A 428 -28.67 -13.99 11.35
CA GLU A 428 -29.02 -13.37 10.06
C GLU A 428 -28.26 -12.07 9.80
N GLN A 429 -28.06 -11.26 10.85
CA GLN A 429 -27.30 -10.03 10.77
C GLN A 429 -25.81 -10.33 10.54
N LEU A 430 -25.25 -11.32 11.24
CA LEU A 430 -23.88 -11.77 11.04
C LEU A 430 -23.68 -12.28 9.60
N ASP A 431 -24.57 -13.14 9.13
CA ASP A 431 -24.50 -13.71 7.77
C ASP A 431 -24.57 -12.60 6.70
N SER A 432 -25.45 -11.61 6.89
CA SER A 432 -25.57 -10.46 6.00
C SER A 432 -24.26 -9.64 5.96
N ILE A 433 -23.68 -9.32 7.12
CA ILE A 433 -22.45 -8.56 7.24
C ILE A 433 -21.27 -9.32 6.61
N ILE A 434 -21.10 -10.59 6.98
CA ILE A 434 -20.02 -11.43 6.46
C ILE A 434 -20.14 -11.60 4.95
N LYS A 435 -21.35 -11.91 4.44
CA LYS A 435 -21.60 -12.08 3.00
C LYS A 435 -21.18 -10.85 2.19
N ARG A 436 -21.52 -9.65 2.65
CA ARG A 436 -21.14 -8.40 1.96
C ARG A 436 -19.63 -8.15 1.99
N GLN A 437 -18.97 -8.50 3.09
CA GLN A 437 -17.53 -8.26 3.23
C GLN A 437 -16.66 -9.32 2.56
N VAL A 438 -17.18 -10.53 2.34
CA VAL A 438 -16.41 -11.63 1.73
C VAL A 438 -16.34 -11.55 0.21
N SER A 439 -17.31 -10.90 -0.46
CA SER A 439 -17.43 -10.91 -1.94
C SER A 439 -16.17 -10.48 -2.67
N ASP A 440 -15.45 -9.48 -2.15
CA ASP A 440 -14.28 -8.86 -2.80
C ASP A 440 -12.97 -9.05 -2.02
N LEU A 441 -12.94 -10.01 -1.07
CA LEU A 441 -11.77 -10.23 -0.25
C LEU A 441 -10.61 -10.84 -1.05
N LYS A 442 -9.45 -10.20 -0.93
CA LYS A 442 -8.20 -10.76 -1.43
C LYS A 442 -7.86 -12.05 -0.69
N THR A 443 -7.49 -13.09 -1.45
CA THR A 443 -6.96 -14.32 -0.87
C THR A 443 -5.46 -14.18 -0.69
N VAL A 444 -4.99 -14.37 0.54
CA VAL A 444 -3.58 -14.31 0.94
C VAL A 444 -3.11 -15.73 1.27
N GLN A 445 -2.04 -16.15 0.65
CA GLN A 445 -1.47 -17.46 0.90
C GLN A 445 -0.40 -17.38 2.00
N PRO A 446 -0.59 -18.09 3.13
CA PRO A 446 0.43 -18.15 4.16
C PRO A 446 1.60 -19.04 3.72
N ILE A 447 2.83 -18.64 4.08
CA ILE A 447 4.05 -19.42 3.90
C ILE A 447 4.74 -19.64 5.25
N ASP A 448 5.32 -20.82 5.46
CA ASP A 448 5.90 -21.25 6.74
C ASP A 448 7.41 -20.99 6.84
N PHE A 449 8.01 -20.41 5.81
CA PHE A 449 9.45 -20.23 5.70
C PHE A 449 9.83 -18.77 5.36
N THR A 450 11.09 -18.44 5.56
CA THR A 450 11.74 -17.23 5.06
C THR A 450 12.59 -17.60 3.84
N GLY A 451 12.56 -16.80 2.78
CA GLY A 451 13.33 -16.99 1.56
C GLY A 451 12.48 -17.16 0.31
N TYR A 452 12.88 -18.01 -0.61
CA TYR A 452 12.28 -18.12 -1.93
C TYR A 452 11.03 -19.00 -1.97
N SER A 453 9.91 -18.42 -2.36
CA SER A 453 8.67 -19.14 -2.67
C SER A 453 8.63 -19.51 -4.15
N LYS A 454 8.85 -20.79 -4.46
CA LYS A 454 8.85 -21.32 -5.82
C LYS A 454 7.51 -21.10 -6.56
N PRO A 455 6.34 -21.39 -5.95
CA PRO A 455 5.05 -21.16 -6.59
C PRO A 455 4.82 -19.71 -7.01
N HIS A 456 5.30 -18.76 -6.18
CA HIS A 456 5.12 -17.33 -6.40
C HIS A 456 6.31 -16.67 -7.12
N LYS A 457 7.41 -17.40 -7.32
CA LYS A 457 8.67 -16.87 -7.88
C LYS A 457 9.12 -15.59 -7.15
N THR A 458 9.03 -15.60 -5.82
CA THR A 458 9.21 -14.43 -4.96
C THR A 458 10.10 -14.78 -3.78
N TRP A 459 11.10 -13.95 -3.47
CA TRP A 459 11.84 -14.02 -2.21
C TRP A 459 11.09 -13.22 -1.13
N VAL A 460 10.89 -13.82 0.03
CA VAL A 460 10.29 -13.18 1.21
C VAL A 460 11.35 -13.10 2.30
N LEU A 461 11.86 -11.90 2.53
CA LEU A 461 13.05 -11.62 3.32
C LEU A 461 12.72 -10.64 4.47
N GLY A 462 12.03 -11.12 5.49
CA GLY A 462 11.61 -10.25 6.59
C GLY A 462 10.43 -9.34 6.23
N ASP A 463 10.64 -8.04 6.28
CA ASP A 463 9.61 -7.03 6.00
C ASP A 463 9.56 -6.61 4.52
N ILE A 464 10.38 -7.25 3.69
CA ILE A 464 10.39 -7.05 2.25
C ILE A 464 10.21 -8.37 1.50
N ALA A 465 9.63 -8.29 0.30
CA ALA A 465 9.66 -9.34 -0.69
C ALA A 465 10.31 -8.83 -1.99
N VAL A 466 10.96 -9.71 -2.72
CA VAL A 466 11.51 -9.41 -4.05
C VAL A 466 10.80 -10.27 -5.08
N HIS A 467 10.03 -9.62 -5.95
CA HIS A 467 9.27 -10.26 -7.03
C HIS A 467 9.66 -9.66 -8.38
N LYS A 468 10.13 -10.49 -9.30
CA LYS A 468 10.54 -10.04 -10.67
C LYS A 468 11.49 -8.82 -10.63
N GLY A 469 12.46 -8.82 -9.73
CA GLY A 469 13.44 -7.74 -9.58
C GLY A 469 12.93 -6.48 -8.87
N ARG A 470 11.71 -6.50 -8.33
CA ARG A 470 11.14 -5.37 -7.55
C ARG A 470 11.12 -5.69 -6.07
N VAL A 471 11.51 -4.73 -5.27
CA VAL A 471 11.35 -4.78 -3.82
C VAL A 471 9.93 -4.33 -3.47
N ILE A 472 9.22 -5.15 -2.73
CA ILE A 472 7.85 -4.93 -2.26
C ILE A 472 7.89 -4.93 -0.73
N PRO A 473 7.67 -3.78 -0.08
CA PRO A 473 7.58 -3.74 1.38
C PRO A 473 6.28 -4.41 1.86
N ILE A 474 6.31 -4.92 3.08
CA ILE A 474 5.11 -5.45 3.73
C ILE A 474 4.07 -4.33 3.87
N ASN A 475 2.82 -4.61 3.54
CA ASN A 475 1.77 -3.62 3.64
C ASN A 475 1.23 -3.48 5.09
N ARG A 476 0.28 -2.55 5.30
CA ARG A 476 -0.32 -2.29 6.61
C ARG A 476 -1.15 -3.44 7.17
N GLU A 477 -1.61 -4.33 6.29
CA GLU A 477 -2.34 -5.55 6.64
C GLU A 477 -1.42 -6.75 6.87
N HIS A 478 -0.08 -6.56 6.87
CA HIS A 478 0.94 -7.57 7.12
C HIS A 478 1.02 -8.69 6.07
N TYR A 479 0.85 -8.35 4.80
CA TYR A 479 1.14 -9.25 3.68
C TYR A 479 1.85 -8.52 2.53
N PHE A 480 2.43 -9.29 1.61
CA PHE A 480 3.05 -8.79 0.39
C PHE A 480 2.05 -8.93 -0.77
N ASP A 481 1.74 -7.80 -1.38
CA ASP A 481 0.88 -7.75 -2.57
C ASP A 481 1.72 -7.95 -3.83
N ILE A 482 1.55 -9.07 -4.50
CA ILE A 482 2.25 -9.42 -5.73
C ILE A 482 1.29 -9.55 -6.92
N GLY A 483 0.37 -8.61 -7.05
CA GLY A 483 -0.65 -8.58 -8.08
C GLY A 483 -1.86 -9.44 -7.74
N LYS A 484 -2.17 -10.45 -8.54
CA LYS A 484 -3.26 -11.40 -8.26
C LYS A 484 -3.04 -12.23 -7.00
N SER A 485 -1.79 -12.51 -6.67
CA SER A 485 -1.41 -13.28 -5.50
C SER A 485 -1.00 -12.35 -4.37
N ALA A 486 -1.19 -12.79 -3.16
CA ALA A 486 -0.67 -12.16 -1.98
C ALA A 486 -0.07 -13.23 -1.07
N ILE A 487 1.05 -12.91 -0.46
CA ILE A 487 1.80 -13.85 0.38
C ILE A 487 1.95 -13.25 1.77
N LYS A 488 1.75 -14.08 2.78
CA LYS A 488 2.00 -13.71 4.17
C LYS A 488 2.90 -14.74 4.83
N ARG A 489 3.88 -14.28 5.57
CA ARG A 489 4.70 -15.16 6.40
C ARG A 489 3.97 -15.48 7.71
N LYS A 490 3.89 -16.76 8.09
CA LYS A 490 3.31 -17.20 9.38
C LYS A 490 4.18 -16.86 10.58
N ALA A 491 5.53 -16.85 10.41
CA ALA A 491 6.45 -16.59 11.50
C ALA A 491 6.39 -15.15 11.99
N ASN A 492 6.30 -14.96 13.30
CA ASN A 492 6.27 -13.64 13.93
C ASN A 492 7.66 -13.00 14.09
N GLN A 493 8.74 -13.75 13.94
CA GLN A 493 10.11 -13.24 14.06
C GLN A 493 10.69 -12.92 12.69
N ASN A 494 11.19 -11.72 12.54
CA ASN A 494 12.01 -11.35 11.38
C ASN A 494 13.39 -11.98 11.58
N LEU A 495 13.72 -12.98 10.75
CA LEU A 495 15.04 -13.60 10.75
C LEU A 495 16.09 -12.70 10.10
N LEU A 496 15.68 -11.84 9.17
CA LEU A 496 16.54 -11.02 8.35
C LEU A 496 16.11 -9.56 8.42
N GLU A 497 17.06 -8.65 8.59
CA GLU A 497 16.91 -7.21 8.45
C GLU A 497 17.66 -6.77 7.19
N ILE A 498 16.93 -6.50 6.11
CA ILE A 498 17.51 -6.17 4.81
C ILE A 498 17.44 -4.67 4.57
N ASN A 499 18.60 -4.05 4.40
CA ASN A 499 18.69 -2.70 3.85
C ASN A 499 18.79 -2.80 2.32
N TYR A 500 17.79 -2.27 1.61
CA TYR A 500 17.75 -2.30 0.14
C TYR A 500 18.03 -0.93 -0.52
N ASP A 501 18.61 -0.01 0.24
CA ASP A 501 19.06 1.29 -0.27
C ASP A 501 20.33 1.07 -1.11
N ALA A 502 20.18 1.16 -2.43
CA ALA A 502 21.29 0.93 -3.36
C ALA A 502 22.47 1.89 -3.14
N ASP A 503 22.22 3.11 -2.65
CA ASP A 503 23.26 4.10 -2.38
C ASP A 503 24.13 3.73 -1.17
N LYS A 504 23.71 2.74 -0.36
CA LYS A 504 24.42 2.25 0.82
C LYS A 504 25.10 0.89 0.60
N ILE A 505 25.00 0.31 -0.60
CA ILE A 505 25.67 -0.95 -0.91
C ILE A 505 27.17 -0.69 -1.07
N SER A 506 27.99 -1.38 -0.28
CA SER A 506 29.44 -1.44 -0.42
C SER A 506 29.93 -2.87 -0.36
N PHE A 507 30.92 -3.18 -1.17
CA PHE A 507 31.62 -4.46 -1.16
C PHE A 507 33.05 -4.34 -0.58
N ASP A 508 33.42 -3.20 0.02
CA ASP A 508 34.76 -2.97 0.57
C ASP A 508 35.12 -3.97 1.68
N TRP A 509 34.13 -4.40 2.45
CA TRP A 509 34.27 -5.41 3.51
C TRP A 509 34.75 -6.79 2.99
N LEU A 510 34.65 -7.10 1.69
CA LEU A 510 35.23 -8.30 1.10
C LEU A 510 36.76 -8.33 1.21
N LYS A 511 37.41 -7.17 1.27
CA LYS A 511 38.84 -7.04 1.49
C LYS A 511 39.23 -7.53 2.89
N ASP A 512 38.34 -7.30 3.88
CA ASP A 512 38.53 -7.74 5.25
C ASP A 512 38.37 -9.27 5.38
N ILE A 513 37.37 -9.83 4.66
CA ILE A 513 37.23 -11.30 4.55
C ILE A 513 38.48 -11.94 3.94
N TRP A 514 39.01 -11.33 2.87
CA TRP A 514 40.25 -11.80 2.25
C TRP A 514 41.46 -11.68 3.19
N ALA A 515 41.61 -10.56 3.89
CA ALA A 515 42.73 -10.33 4.82
C ALA A 515 42.69 -11.30 6.00
N ALA A 516 41.49 -11.65 6.52
CA ALA A 516 41.35 -12.52 7.70
C ALA A 516 41.41 -14.01 7.36
N TRP A 517 40.82 -14.46 6.25
CA TRP A 517 40.65 -15.91 5.95
C TRP A 517 41.13 -16.30 4.55
N GLY A 518 41.60 -15.35 3.72
CA GLY A 518 42.12 -15.62 2.38
C GLY A 518 41.10 -16.30 1.47
N GLU A 519 41.56 -17.22 0.65
CA GLU A 519 40.74 -17.98 -0.32
C GLU A 519 39.58 -18.73 0.36
N LYS A 520 39.81 -19.29 1.56
CA LYS A 520 38.83 -20.06 2.31
C LYS A 520 37.61 -19.19 2.70
N GLY A 521 37.85 -17.94 3.11
CA GLY A 521 36.79 -16.98 3.39
C GLY A 521 35.94 -16.65 2.15
N LEU A 522 36.58 -16.48 1.00
CA LEU A 522 35.86 -16.24 -0.26
C LEU A 522 35.07 -17.46 -0.73
N VAL A 523 35.57 -18.69 -0.53
CA VAL A 523 34.79 -19.91 -0.84
C VAL A 523 33.56 -20.00 0.05
N ALA A 524 33.66 -19.69 1.34
CA ALA A 524 32.53 -19.67 2.26
C ALA A 524 31.53 -18.58 1.85
N PHE A 525 31.98 -17.38 1.47
CA PHE A 525 31.13 -16.32 0.96
C PHE A 525 30.42 -16.72 -0.35
N ALA A 526 31.13 -17.36 -1.28
CA ALA A 526 30.54 -17.86 -2.53
C ALA A 526 29.45 -18.90 -2.24
N PHE A 527 29.68 -19.81 -1.27
CA PHE A 527 28.66 -20.78 -0.84
C PHE A 527 27.41 -20.12 -0.27
N PHE A 528 27.56 -19.08 0.56
CA PHE A 528 26.43 -18.33 1.08
C PHE A 528 25.61 -17.69 -0.05
N ASN A 529 26.27 -17.05 -1.02
CA ASN A 529 25.57 -16.48 -2.17
C ASN A 529 24.91 -17.56 -3.05
N MET A 530 25.56 -18.70 -3.25
CA MET A 530 25.00 -19.85 -3.96
C MET A 530 23.74 -20.37 -3.26
N SER A 531 23.70 -20.31 -1.92
CA SER A 531 22.56 -20.74 -1.11
C SER A 531 21.29 -19.97 -1.45
N ALA A 532 21.40 -18.69 -1.87
CA ALA A 532 20.27 -17.90 -2.32
C ALA A 532 19.59 -18.47 -3.59
N PHE A 533 20.20 -19.46 -4.25
CA PHE A 533 19.70 -20.11 -5.45
C PHE A 533 19.61 -21.64 -5.31
N ALA A 534 19.54 -22.15 -4.09
CA ALA A 534 19.56 -23.59 -3.80
C ALA A 534 18.46 -24.38 -4.53
N VAL A 535 17.25 -23.83 -4.62
CA VAL A 535 16.12 -24.43 -5.36
C VAL A 535 16.45 -24.52 -6.84
N GLN A 536 16.91 -23.44 -7.45
CA GLN A 536 17.22 -23.35 -8.88
C GLN A 536 18.39 -24.26 -9.26
N ILE A 537 19.41 -24.34 -8.39
CA ILE A 537 20.57 -25.23 -8.60
C ILE A 537 20.13 -26.70 -8.56
N ARG A 538 19.31 -27.10 -7.58
CA ARG A 538 18.80 -28.48 -7.51
C ARG A 538 17.87 -28.83 -8.66
N GLU A 539 17.09 -27.89 -9.16
CA GLU A 539 16.28 -28.10 -10.37
C GLU A 539 17.14 -28.49 -11.56
N LYS A 540 18.30 -27.84 -11.73
CA LYS A 540 19.21 -28.06 -12.84
C LYS A 540 20.13 -29.25 -12.61
N HIS A 541 20.75 -29.36 -11.42
CA HIS A 541 21.83 -30.31 -11.12
C HIS A 541 21.39 -31.49 -10.25
N LYS A 542 20.13 -31.51 -9.78
CA LYS A 542 19.52 -32.54 -8.92
C LYS A 542 20.11 -32.63 -7.51
N SER A 543 21.12 -31.84 -7.21
CA SER A 543 21.83 -31.89 -5.92
C SER A 543 22.47 -30.53 -5.60
N LEU A 544 22.80 -30.33 -4.32
CA LEU A 544 23.58 -29.22 -3.82
C LEU A 544 24.47 -29.70 -2.69
N GLY A 545 25.78 -29.48 -2.82
CA GLY A 545 26.77 -29.89 -1.82
C GLY A 545 26.62 -29.14 -0.50
N PHE A 546 27.19 -29.70 0.56
CA PHE A 546 27.33 -29.05 1.87
C PHE A 546 28.67 -28.32 1.95
N LEU A 547 28.73 -27.28 2.77
CA LEU A 547 30.00 -26.63 3.13
C LEU A 547 30.41 -27.11 4.53
N GLU A 548 31.58 -27.74 4.63
CA GLU A 548 32.16 -28.04 5.93
C GLU A 548 33.29 -27.04 6.23
N VAL A 549 33.24 -26.43 7.41
CA VAL A 549 34.25 -25.47 7.89
C VAL A 549 34.95 -26.06 9.10
N THR A 550 36.18 -26.53 8.89
CA THR A 550 37.02 -27.16 9.91
C THR A 550 38.21 -26.27 10.24
N GLY A 551 38.76 -26.45 11.41
CA GLY A 551 39.96 -25.74 11.88
C GLY A 551 40.10 -25.79 13.39
N GLU A 552 41.25 -25.38 13.92
CA GLU A 552 41.55 -25.37 15.34
C GLU A 552 40.63 -24.41 16.13
N PRO A 553 40.42 -24.61 17.44
CA PRO A 553 39.78 -23.64 18.32
C PRO A 553 40.49 -22.28 18.21
N GLY A 554 39.72 -21.21 18.15
CA GLY A 554 40.25 -19.84 18.00
C GLY A 554 40.62 -19.42 16.58
N ALA A 555 40.49 -20.28 15.57
CA ALA A 555 40.80 -19.94 14.17
C ALA A 555 39.76 -19.00 13.49
N GLY A 556 38.80 -18.44 14.22
CA GLY A 556 37.84 -17.47 13.72
C GLY A 556 36.69 -18.04 12.89
N LYS A 557 36.38 -19.36 13.00
CA LYS A 557 35.30 -20.02 12.27
C LYS A 557 33.93 -19.38 12.55
N SER A 558 33.57 -19.23 13.83
CA SER A 558 32.30 -18.62 14.26
C SER A 558 32.21 -17.18 13.79
N THR A 559 33.29 -16.41 13.91
CA THR A 559 33.37 -15.03 13.45
C THR A 559 33.13 -14.90 11.92
N LEU A 560 33.72 -15.85 11.14
CA LEU A 560 33.45 -15.90 9.70
C LEU A 560 31.97 -16.16 9.43
N MET A 561 31.36 -17.17 10.06
CA MET A 561 29.96 -17.52 9.85
C MET A 561 29.01 -16.36 10.27
N GLU A 562 29.28 -15.73 11.41
CA GLU A 562 28.53 -14.56 11.86
C GLU A 562 28.64 -13.40 10.88
N SER A 563 29.85 -13.10 10.36
CA SER A 563 30.07 -12.07 9.35
C SER A 563 29.31 -12.36 8.05
N LEU A 564 29.27 -13.61 7.59
CA LEU A 564 28.52 -14.03 6.41
C LEU A 564 27.01 -13.89 6.62
N TRP A 565 26.51 -14.27 7.79
CA TRP A 565 25.10 -14.05 8.13
C TRP A 565 24.73 -12.58 8.23
N GLN A 566 25.62 -11.75 8.73
CA GLN A 566 25.43 -10.31 8.79
C GLN A 566 25.28 -9.72 7.38
N SER A 567 26.01 -10.24 6.38
CA SER A 567 25.86 -9.85 4.98
C SER A 567 24.48 -10.22 4.39
N PHE A 568 23.80 -11.22 4.98
CA PHE A 568 22.42 -11.62 4.66
C PHE A 568 21.37 -10.93 5.55
N GLY A 569 21.78 -9.97 6.38
CA GLY A 569 20.88 -9.22 7.26
C GLY A 569 20.52 -9.93 8.56
N ARG A 570 21.33 -10.89 9.03
CA ARG A 570 21.15 -11.57 10.31
C ARG A 570 22.38 -11.41 11.17
N SER A 571 22.30 -10.59 12.21
CA SER A 571 23.36 -10.37 13.18
C SER A 571 23.30 -11.35 14.34
N GLY A 572 24.46 -11.62 14.97
CA GLY A 572 24.57 -12.45 16.17
C GLY A 572 24.16 -13.91 15.98
N TYR A 573 24.38 -14.47 14.80
CA TYR A 573 24.04 -15.86 14.49
C TYR A 573 25.18 -16.54 13.74
N GLU A 574 25.60 -17.68 14.22
CA GLU A 574 26.62 -18.51 13.59
C GLU A 574 26.12 -19.89 13.15
N GLY A 575 25.01 -20.35 13.71
CA GLY A 575 24.42 -21.67 13.47
C GLY A 575 23.70 -22.20 14.70
N GLN A 576 23.27 -23.46 14.64
CA GLN A 576 22.56 -24.16 15.71
C GLN A 576 23.22 -25.50 16.03
N ASP A 577 23.31 -25.87 17.32
CA ASP A 577 23.82 -27.16 17.76
C ASP A 577 22.73 -28.23 17.65
N PRO A 578 22.86 -29.23 16.75
CA PRO A 578 21.85 -30.26 16.55
C PRO A 578 21.63 -31.16 17.75
N ASN A 579 22.61 -31.23 18.69
CA ASN A 579 22.52 -32.03 19.90
C ASN A 579 21.70 -31.35 21.01
N LYS A 580 21.50 -30.03 20.93
CA LYS A 580 20.72 -29.25 21.91
C LYS A 580 19.21 -29.21 21.63
N GLY A 581 18.76 -29.77 20.52
CA GLY A 581 17.38 -29.79 20.13
C GLY A 581 16.80 -31.17 19.88
N THR A 582 15.49 -31.27 19.78
CA THR A 582 14.82 -32.49 19.31
C THR A 582 14.94 -32.62 17.79
N VAL A 583 14.88 -33.86 17.26
CA VAL A 583 14.85 -34.09 15.79
C VAL A 583 13.72 -33.30 15.11
N ALA A 584 12.57 -33.21 15.76
CA ALA A 584 11.45 -32.44 15.26
C ALA A 584 11.73 -30.93 15.22
N TRP A 585 12.44 -30.39 16.21
CA TRP A 585 12.88 -29.00 16.23
C TRP A 585 13.86 -28.71 15.09
N LEU A 586 14.85 -29.58 14.91
CA LEU A 586 15.86 -29.44 13.84
C LEU A 586 15.21 -29.50 12.45
N ALA A 587 14.32 -30.48 12.23
CA ALA A 587 13.58 -30.59 10.96
C ALA A 587 12.74 -29.35 10.67
N ARG A 588 12.03 -28.80 11.67
CA ARG A 588 11.26 -27.55 11.50
C ARG A 588 12.15 -26.35 11.23
N SER A 589 13.29 -26.26 11.89
CA SER A 589 14.27 -25.20 11.66
C SER A 589 14.83 -25.24 10.22
N MET A 590 15.10 -26.42 9.69
CA MET A 590 15.55 -26.63 8.31
C MET A 590 14.45 -26.27 7.31
N MET A 591 13.20 -26.67 7.56
CA MET A 591 12.06 -26.34 6.70
C MET A 591 11.63 -24.88 6.79
N GLY A 592 12.03 -24.16 7.83
CA GLY A 592 11.74 -22.74 8.04
C GLY A 592 12.48 -21.78 7.11
N VAL A 593 13.34 -22.30 6.21
CA VAL A 593 14.11 -21.50 5.25
C VAL A 593 14.04 -22.09 3.84
N SER A 594 14.09 -21.22 2.86
CA SER A 594 14.16 -21.56 1.44
C SER A 594 15.14 -20.64 0.73
N ASN A 595 16.08 -21.19 -0.04
CA ASN A 595 17.18 -20.44 -0.63
C ASN A 595 17.99 -19.63 0.41
N LEU A 596 18.18 -20.22 1.57
CA LEU A 596 19.04 -19.69 2.64
C LEU A 596 19.87 -20.84 3.24
N PRO A 597 21.04 -20.53 3.77
CA PRO A 597 21.85 -21.55 4.45
C PRO A 597 21.27 -21.91 5.83
N VAL A 598 21.51 -23.13 6.28
CA VAL A 598 21.26 -23.61 7.64
C VAL A 598 22.61 -24.00 8.25
N GLY A 599 22.98 -23.35 9.34
CA GLY A 599 24.20 -23.60 10.03
C GLY A 599 24.05 -24.68 11.11
N LEU A 600 24.90 -25.71 11.07
CA LEU A 600 24.99 -26.71 12.09
C LEU A 600 26.36 -26.61 12.75
N ILE A 601 26.40 -26.40 14.08
CA ILE A 601 27.63 -26.24 14.84
C ILE A 601 27.86 -27.47 15.67
N GLU A 602 29.04 -28.02 15.56
CA GLU A 602 29.47 -29.09 16.43
C GLU A 602 30.03 -28.49 17.74
N GLY A 603 29.37 -28.77 18.87
CA GLY A 603 29.87 -28.40 20.19
C GLY A 603 31.11 -29.22 20.59
N ASN A 604 32.01 -28.64 21.43
CA ASN A 604 33.23 -29.28 21.91
C ASN A 604 33.00 -30.69 22.44
N ARG A 605 33.70 -31.68 21.85
CA ARG A 605 33.65 -33.11 22.22
C ARG A 605 34.56 -33.48 23.39
N ASP A 606 35.28 -32.54 23.98
CA ASP A 606 36.31 -32.81 25.03
C ASP A 606 35.76 -33.10 26.42
N SER A 607 34.48 -33.33 26.61
CA SER A 607 33.95 -33.83 27.87
C SER A 607 33.54 -35.30 27.72
N GLU A 608 34.43 -36.21 28.09
CA GLU A 608 34.20 -37.65 28.36
C GLU A 608 33.17 -37.90 29.48
N LYS A 609 32.20 -37.06 29.70
CA LYS A 609 31.10 -37.31 30.63
C LYS A 609 29.88 -37.71 29.84
N LYS A 610 29.58 -39.01 29.87
CA LYS A 610 28.35 -39.66 29.45
C LYS A 610 27.12 -38.81 29.76
N SER A 611 26.77 -37.94 28.85
CA SER A 611 25.44 -37.38 28.79
C SER A 611 24.56 -38.45 28.14
N HIS A 612 23.50 -38.88 28.81
CA HIS A 612 22.47 -39.77 28.25
C HIS A 612 21.65 -39.10 27.15
N GLY A 613 22.18 -38.06 26.52
CA GLY A 613 21.57 -37.36 25.38
C GLY A 613 21.84 -38.10 24.06
N ARG A 614 20.86 -38.16 23.18
CA ARG A 614 20.97 -38.67 21.82
C ARG A 614 22.05 -37.87 21.08
N GLN A 615 23.05 -38.54 20.56
CA GLN A 615 24.03 -37.94 19.63
C GLN A 615 23.34 -37.79 18.26
N PHE A 616 23.50 -36.66 17.61
CA PHE A 616 22.96 -36.41 16.27
C PHE A 616 23.69 -37.31 15.26
N ASP A 617 22.92 -38.03 14.44
CA ASP A 617 23.45 -38.85 13.36
C ASP A 617 23.56 -38.01 12.08
N TRP A 618 24.79 -37.70 11.67
CA TRP A 618 25.06 -36.91 10.47
C TRP A 618 24.54 -37.56 9.19
N ASN A 619 24.27 -38.86 9.16
CA ASN A 619 23.66 -39.54 8.05
C ASN A 619 22.22 -39.06 7.78
N GLU A 620 21.55 -38.49 8.79
CA GLU A 620 20.21 -37.87 8.60
C GLU A 620 20.25 -36.71 7.59
N LEU A 621 21.41 -36.08 7.34
CA LEU A 621 21.58 -35.00 6.37
C LEU A 621 21.65 -35.47 4.91
N LEU A 622 21.96 -36.77 4.65
CA LEU A 622 22.18 -37.28 3.30
C LEU A 622 20.99 -37.01 2.34
N THR A 623 19.77 -37.04 2.87
CA THR A 623 18.57 -36.77 2.09
C THR A 623 18.45 -35.30 1.65
N LEU A 624 19.04 -34.37 2.41
CA LEU A 624 19.02 -32.93 2.17
C LEU A 624 19.87 -32.53 0.96
N TYR A 625 20.89 -33.34 0.65
CA TYR A 625 21.74 -33.12 -0.53
C TYR A 625 20.91 -33.02 -1.80
N ASN A 626 19.91 -33.88 -1.95
CA ASN A 626 18.98 -33.90 -3.07
C ASN A 626 17.72 -33.06 -2.83
N GLY A 627 17.66 -32.30 -1.74
CA GLY A 627 16.48 -31.49 -1.38
C GLY A 627 15.29 -32.30 -0.91
N ARG A 628 15.49 -33.53 -0.44
CA ARG A 628 14.41 -34.34 0.14
C ARG A 628 14.07 -33.86 1.55
N SER A 629 12.92 -34.26 2.04
CA SER A 629 12.48 -33.91 3.39
C SER A 629 13.47 -34.42 4.46
N PRO A 630 13.80 -33.60 5.46
CA PRO A 630 14.55 -34.04 6.61
C PRO A 630 13.77 -35.05 7.47
N ARG A 631 12.44 -35.02 7.39
CA ARG A 631 11.54 -35.92 8.15
C ARG A 631 10.13 -35.92 7.57
N GLY A 632 9.60 -37.09 7.28
CA GLY A 632 8.19 -37.32 7.02
C GLY A 632 7.38 -37.32 8.32
N THR A 633 6.20 -36.71 8.34
CA THR A 633 5.24 -36.76 9.45
C THR A 633 3.87 -37.15 8.95
N ALA A 634 3.20 -38.07 9.66
CA ALA A 634 1.81 -38.38 9.38
C ALA A 634 0.92 -37.19 9.75
N ARG A 635 -0.07 -36.88 8.91
CA ARG A 635 -1.09 -35.85 9.20
C ARG A 635 -2.24 -36.45 10.00
N LYS A 636 -2.88 -35.63 10.83
CA LYS A 636 -4.13 -35.96 11.50
C LYS A 636 -5.32 -35.81 10.52
N THR A 637 -5.31 -36.55 9.44
CA THR A 637 -6.44 -36.61 8.49
C THR A 637 -7.02 -38.02 8.47
N SER A 638 -8.23 -38.17 8.00
CA SER A 638 -8.90 -39.48 7.85
C SER A 638 -8.33 -40.34 6.71
N GLY A 639 -7.33 -39.83 5.98
CA GLY A 639 -6.68 -40.50 4.85
C GLY A 639 -5.21 -40.87 5.12
N ASN A 640 -4.56 -41.46 4.12
CA ASN A 640 -3.12 -41.84 4.16
C ASN A 640 -2.17 -40.70 3.85
N GLU A 641 -2.53 -39.45 4.27
CA GLU A 641 -1.73 -38.29 3.94
C GLU A 641 -0.51 -38.14 4.86
N VAL A 642 0.63 -37.91 4.25
CA VAL A 642 1.90 -37.60 4.91
C VAL A 642 2.36 -36.20 4.55
N SER A 643 2.91 -35.49 5.53
CA SER A 643 3.61 -34.23 5.28
C SER A 643 5.07 -34.56 5.02
N ASP A 644 5.47 -34.46 3.76
CA ASP A 644 6.84 -34.66 3.28
C ASP A 644 7.31 -33.40 2.59
N GLN A 645 7.58 -32.36 3.38
CA GLN A 645 7.98 -31.06 2.83
C GLN A 645 9.46 -31.12 2.40
N PRO A 646 9.78 -30.82 1.12
CA PRO A 646 11.15 -30.80 0.62
C PRO A 646 12.01 -29.77 1.34
N PHE A 647 13.31 -30.04 1.45
CA PHE A 647 14.29 -29.10 1.93
C PHE A 647 14.75 -28.16 0.81
N PHE A 648 14.48 -26.88 0.98
CA PHE A 648 14.79 -25.85 -0.01
C PHE A 648 16.02 -24.99 0.33
N GLY A 649 16.67 -25.22 1.47
CA GLY A 649 17.87 -24.53 1.89
C GLY A 649 19.17 -25.19 1.43
N SER A 650 20.29 -24.74 1.95
CA SER A 650 21.61 -25.37 1.92
C SER A 650 22.10 -25.64 3.35
N VAL A 651 23.13 -26.44 3.54
CA VAL A 651 23.68 -26.79 4.87
C VAL A 651 25.17 -26.44 4.94
N TYR A 652 25.60 -25.81 6.02
CA TYR A 652 27.01 -25.64 6.36
C TYR A 652 27.27 -26.06 7.79
#